data_3edcb852d2186e300ee67fe41718323b
#
_entry.id   3edcb852d2186e300ee67fe41718323b
#
_cell.length_a   1.000
_cell.length_b   1.000
_cell.length_c   1.000
_cell.angle_alpha   90.00
_cell.angle_beta   90.00
_cell.angle_gamma   90.00
#
_symmetry.space_group_name_H-M   'P 1'
#
loop_
_entity.id
_entity.type
_entity.pdbx_description
1 polymer ?
#
loop_
_entity_poly.entity_id
_entity_poly.type
_entity_poly.pdbx_seq_one_letter_code
_entity_poly.pdbx_strand_id
1 'polypeptide(L)'
;MTHEPPGRIPIPIRASLLLGLVAFASPGRPAQDPPRAVANDNRTPAGTMRGDTLSLRLVVQRAEWYPEAEDGPHIAVHTLGEEGKAPSIPGPLIRVRAGTTIHASIRNALPDSVIHLIGLAGPGARAGDSLDLRPGESREVTFTAGNSGTYYYRAVIGKRLERMGNELETAGGALVVDPPGGSPPDRVFVMNIYAQQGDSARGREAMAINGKAWPHTERIALTLGDTARWRVVNGTVRGHPMHLHGFYFRIDATGSGIESHEIPADQRMLAVTEEMRPWETRTFTWSPDRTGNWLFHCHLTFHVIPDARLDHRHGPDVEIRETTAMDPMRHMAGLVLGIQVAPRPGIPEVRDAAKRQLDLFVNQGPRRGRMPLTFSYILKQGIDPGADSVRVPGSHIVLHQGETTDITVHNRAEEPVAIHWHGLELESWSDGVEGWSSRGTETAPPVMPADTFIARLRVPRAGTFMYHTHINDIEQITAGAIGPLIVLEPGKTFDPTRDHVYLGGWNGPEDDRSPGCVAPAGGPQCGPQLMVNGDSVGGQSLTLPARVKHRFRFINLSPAIGIQFAIRRDSSVVQWNGRARDGADLLPALRKLKPAIQMIEVGQTWDFELTPEPGELVLTAGFGRGTSWRQRLIFR
;
A
#
# COMPACT_ATOMS: atom_id res chain seq x y z
N MET A 1 96.78 6.93 17.97
CA MET A 1 97.48 5.67 17.65
C MET A 1 96.43 4.84 16.90
N THR A 2 96.46 4.88 15.72
CA THR A 2 96.26 4.23 14.47
C THR A 2 96.35 2.73 14.52
N HIS A 3 95.35 1.99 14.05
CA HIS A 3 95.51 0.69 13.46
C HIS A 3 94.47 0.51 12.37
N GLU A 4 94.90 0.47 11.09
CA GLU A 4 94.20 -0.08 9.96
C GLU A 4 94.26 -1.60 9.96
N PRO A 5 93.29 -2.32 9.42
CA PRO A 5 93.40 -3.72 9.02
C PRO A 5 93.48 -3.88 7.50
N PRO A 6 93.91 -5.04 7.02
CA PRO A 6 94.44 -5.24 5.67
C PRO A 6 93.40 -5.63 4.63
N GLY A 7 93.82 -5.50 3.34
CA GLY A 7 93.04 -5.60 2.11
C GLY A 7 92.37 -6.92 1.84
N ARG A 8 91.24 -6.82 1.11
CA ARG A 8 90.49 -7.95 0.51
C ARG A 8 90.75 -8.06 -0.99
N ILE A 9 91.02 -9.25 -1.41
CA ILE A 9 91.17 -9.71 -2.81
C ILE A 9 89.80 -9.73 -3.55
N PRO A 10 89.68 -9.28 -4.80
CA PRO A 10 88.45 -9.29 -5.55
C PRO A 10 88.15 -10.69 -6.16
N ILE A 11 86.92 -11.20 -5.95
CA ILE A 11 86.38 -12.38 -6.56
C ILE A 11 85.52 -11.92 -7.79
N PRO A 12 85.62 -12.57 -8.96
CA PRO A 12 84.87 -12.16 -10.15
C PRO A 12 83.40 -12.60 -10.05
N ILE A 13 82.50 -11.64 -10.18
CA ILE A 13 81.04 -11.87 -10.24
C ILE A 13 80.68 -12.33 -11.66
N ARG A 14 80.19 -13.57 -11.76
CA ARG A 14 79.50 -14.03 -12.98
C ARG A 14 78.12 -13.38 -13.04
N ALA A 15 77.82 -12.60 -14.06
CA ALA A 15 76.53 -12.05 -14.39
C ALA A 15 75.64 -13.15 -14.95
N SER A 16 74.62 -13.58 -14.17
CA SER A 16 73.51 -14.38 -14.69
C SER A 16 72.41 -13.44 -15.22
N LEU A 17 72.18 -13.45 -16.51
CA LEU A 17 71.04 -12.80 -17.15
C LEU A 17 69.75 -13.49 -16.70
N LEU A 18 68.97 -12.90 -15.79
CA LEU A 18 67.59 -13.26 -15.57
C LEU A 18 66.72 -12.52 -16.62
N LEU A 19 66.19 -13.25 -17.61
CA LEU A 19 65.10 -12.72 -18.44
C LEU A 19 63.84 -12.62 -17.57
N GLY A 20 63.51 -11.42 -17.14
CA GLY A 20 62.24 -11.10 -16.52
C GLY A 20 61.12 -11.15 -17.57
N LEU A 21 60.22 -12.12 -17.48
CA LEU A 21 58.94 -12.10 -18.16
C LEU A 21 58.13 -10.91 -17.55
N VAL A 22 58.06 -9.79 -18.26
CA VAL A 22 57.11 -8.74 -17.98
C VAL A 22 55.75 -9.24 -18.51
N ALA A 23 54.90 -9.74 -17.61
CA ALA A 23 53.51 -9.97 -17.91
C ALA A 23 52.85 -8.61 -18.11
N PHE A 24 52.58 -8.25 -19.37
CA PHE A 24 51.66 -7.13 -19.66
C PHE A 24 50.28 -7.52 -19.14
N ALA A 25 49.87 -6.98 -17.99
CA ALA A 25 48.49 -6.93 -17.60
C ALA A 25 47.74 -6.18 -18.71
N SER A 26 46.86 -6.88 -19.40
CA SER A 26 45.96 -6.23 -20.37
C SER A 26 45.21 -5.12 -19.61
N PRO A 27 45.12 -3.90 -20.16
CA PRO A 27 44.33 -2.84 -19.53
C PRO A 27 42.91 -3.37 -19.39
N GLY A 28 42.42 -3.46 -18.17
CA GLY A 28 41.05 -3.84 -17.91
C GLY A 28 40.14 -2.97 -18.78
N ARG A 29 39.21 -3.60 -19.47
CA ARG A 29 38.15 -2.92 -20.20
C ARG A 29 37.55 -1.89 -19.24
N PRO A 30 37.41 -0.60 -19.61
CA PRO A 30 36.75 0.36 -18.74
C PRO A 30 35.38 -0.22 -18.38
N ALA A 31 35.03 -0.14 -17.10
CA ALA A 31 33.72 -0.57 -16.63
C ALA A 31 32.67 0.17 -17.48
N GLN A 32 31.92 -0.56 -18.28
CA GLN A 32 30.80 0.02 -19.01
C GLN A 32 29.80 0.52 -17.99
N ASP A 33 29.28 1.73 -18.19
CA ASP A 33 28.19 2.26 -17.37
C ASP A 33 27.04 1.24 -17.32
N PRO A 34 26.39 1.08 -16.15
CA PRO A 34 25.27 0.16 -16.04
C PRO A 34 24.19 0.50 -17.08
N PRO A 35 23.58 -0.51 -17.75
CA PRO A 35 22.53 -0.26 -18.70
C PRO A 35 21.30 0.36 -18.03
N ARG A 36 20.55 1.15 -18.78
CA ARG A 36 19.29 1.71 -18.30
C ARG A 36 18.22 0.63 -18.22
N ALA A 37 17.51 0.54 -17.07
CA ALA A 37 16.35 -0.31 -16.89
C ALA A 37 15.09 0.35 -17.49
N VAL A 38 14.30 -0.43 -18.21
CA VAL A 38 13.01 -0.01 -18.77
C VAL A 38 11.85 -0.45 -17.87
N ALA A 39 10.77 0.30 -17.86
CA ALA A 39 9.53 -0.12 -17.21
C ALA A 39 8.91 -1.29 -17.97
N ASN A 40 8.45 -2.32 -17.24
CA ASN A 40 7.76 -3.48 -17.80
C ASN A 40 6.27 -3.42 -17.44
N ASP A 41 5.42 -3.14 -18.42
CA ASP A 41 3.97 -3.06 -18.27
C ASP A 41 3.27 -4.42 -18.12
N ASN A 42 4.04 -5.52 -18.14
CA ASN A 42 3.58 -6.90 -18.02
C ASN A 42 2.51 -7.32 -19.05
N ARG A 43 2.56 -6.76 -20.27
CA ARG A 43 1.65 -7.12 -21.36
C ARG A 43 2.23 -8.18 -22.29
N THR A 44 3.54 -8.18 -22.45
CA THR A 44 4.25 -9.09 -23.36
C THR A 44 4.98 -10.16 -22.58
N PRO A 45 4.62 -11.45 -22.73
CA PRO A 45 5.36 -12.54 -22.12
C PRO A 45 6.78 -12.66 -22.66
N ALA A 46 7.71 -13.04 -21.77
CA ALA A 46 9.10 -13.32 -22.12
C ALA A 46 9.30 -14.74 -22.63
N GLY A 47 10.45 -14.96 -23.30
CA GLY A 47 10.88 -16.25 -23.80
C GLY A 47 10.27 -16.62 -25.15
N THR A 48 10.55 -17.86 -25.58
CA THR A 48 10.08 -18.41 -26.86
C THR A 48 9.40 -19.76 -26.64
N MET A 49 8.14 -19.85 -27.06
CA MET A 49 7.39 -21.11 -27.06
C MET A 49 7.77 -21.99 -28.26
N ARG A 50 8.05 -23.28 -28.01
CA ARG A 50 8.21 -24.29 -29.05
C ARG A 50 7.43 -25.53 -28.62
N GLY A 51 6.31 -25.80 -29.27
CA GLY A 51 5.36 -26.82 -28.79
C GLY A 51 4.90 -26.49 -27.36
N ASP A 52 5.03 -27.42 -26.44
CA ASP A 52 4.64 -27.28 -25.04
C ASP A 52 5.82 -26.83 -24.13
N THR A 53 6.90 -26.32 -24.71
CA THR A 53 8.08 -25.88 -23.96
C THR A 53 8.32 -24.38 -24.15
N LEU A 54 8.40 -23.65 -23.05
CA LEU A 54 8.92 -22.28 -23.00
C LEU A 54 10.43 -22.30 -22.77
N SER A 55 11.19 -21.74 -23.70
CA SER A 55 12.62 -21.49 -23.52
C SER A 55 12.84 -20.04 -23.09
N LEU A 56 13.55 -19.85 -21.96
CA LEU A 56 13.75 -18.54 -21.34
C LEU A 56 15.21 -18.38 -20.91
N ARG A 57 15.80 -17.20 -21.17
CA ARG A 57 17.16 -16.86 -20.73
C ARG A 57 17.12 -15.60 -19.89
N LEU A 58 17.43 -15.73 -18.62
CA LEU A 58 17.37 -14.63 -17.64
C LEU A 58 18.78 -14.25 -17.18
N VAL A 59 18.96 -12.95 -16.90
CA VAL A 59 20.20 -12.42 -16.36
C VAL A 59 19.91 -11.49 -15.19
N VAL A 60 20.61 -11.67 -14.07
CA VAL A 60 20.64 -10.73 -12.95
C VAL A 60 21.85 -9.82 -13.15
N GLN A 61 21.61 -8.51 -13.19
CA GLN A 61 22.62 -7.49 -13.48
C GLN A 61 22.30 -6.15 -12.82
N ARG A 62 23.31 -5.28 -12.71
CA ARG A 62 23.11 -3.88 -12.30
C ARG A 62 22.51 -3.07 -13.44
N ALA A 63 21.70 -2.07 -13.09
CA ALA A 63 21.09 -1.13 -14.03
C ALA A 63 20.82 0.23 -13.36
N GLU A 64 20.71 1.28 -14.17
CA GLU A 64 20.19 2.57 -13.74
C GLU A 64 18.69 2.63 -14.00
N TRP A 65 17.90 2.94 -12.97
CA TRP A 65 16.44 2.95 -13.07
C TRP A 65 15.86 4.35 -12.83
N TYR A 66 14.96 4.75 -13.72
CA TYR A 66 14.26 6.03 -13.76
C TYR A 66 12.75 5.78 -13.48
N PRO A 67 12.34 5.70 -12.21
CA PRO A 67 10.95 5.37 -11.87
C PRO A 67 9.96 6.49 -12.17
N GLU A 68 10.44 7.73 -12.20
CA GLU A 68 9.67 8.94 -12.51
C GLU A 68 9.83 9.32 -13.98
N ALA A 69 10.21 10.55 -14.30
CA ALA A 69 10.43 10.99 -15.68
C ALA A 69 11.62 10.26 -16.35
N GLU A 70 11.59 10.18 -17.68
CA GLU A 70 12.64 9.53 -18.46
C GLU A 70 14.02 10.19 -18.33
N ASP A 71 14.04 11.49 -18.08
CA ASP A 71 15.22 12.32 -17.83
C ASP A 71 15.33 12.76 -16.35
N GLY A 72 14.53 12.15 -15.48
CA GLY A 72 14.44 12.50 -14.07
C GLY A 72 15.55 11.88 -13.22
N PRO A 73 15.41 11.97 -11.89
CA PRO A 73 16.32 11.33 -10.96
C PRO A 73 16.26 9.81 -11.11
N HIS A 74 17.40 9.16 -10.87
CA HIS A 74 17.56 7.72 -10.99
C HIS A 74 18.29 7.13 -9.79
N ILE A 75 18.19 5.83 -9.64
CA ILE A 75 18.93 5.04 -8.67
C ILE A 75 19.55 3.82 -9.34
N ALA A 76 20.72 3.42 -8.86
CA ALA A 76 21.33 2.16 -9.23
C ALA A 76 20.60 1.01 -8.53
N VAL A 77 20.22 -0.01 -9.31
CA VAL A 77 19.44 -1.16 -8.84
C VAL A 77 19.97 -2.46 -9.41
N HIS A 78 19.57 -3.57 -8.79
CA HIS A 78 19.71 -4.89 -9.40
C HIS A 78 18.42 -5.27 -10.12
N THR A 79 18.55 -5.79 -11.33
CA THR A 79 17.42 -6.21 -12.17
C THR A 79 17.53 -7.66 -12.54
N LEU A 80 16.40 -8.28 -12.82
CA LEU A 80 16.32 -9.58 -13.47
C LEU A 80 15.67 -9.36 -14.83
N GLY A 81 16.45 -9.45 -15.90
CA GLY A 81 16.03 -9.18 -17.27
C GLY A 81 16.11 -10.41 -18.18
N GLU A 82 15.54 -10.33 -19.40
CA GLU A 82 15.73 -11.34 -20.43
C GLU A 82 17.07 -11.08 -21.15
N GLU A 83 17.92 -12.10 -21.29
CA GLU A 83 19.25 -11.96 -21.88
C GLU A 83 19.17 -11.44 -23.33
N GLY A 84 19.97 -10.43 -23.62
CA GLY A 84 19.99 -9.76 -24.93
C GLY A 84 18.93 -8.67 -25.11
N LYS A 85 18.09 -8.42 -24.10
CA LYS A 85 17.17 -7.28 -24.04
C LYS A 85 17.61 -6.27 -23.00
N ALA A 86 17.01 -5.07 -23.02
CA ALA A 86 17.20 -4.09 -21.96
C ALA A 86 16.72 -4.68 -20.62
N PRO A 87 17.44 -4.47 -19.49
CA PRO A 87 16.95 -4.86 -18.18
C PRO A 87 15.63 -4.17 -17.88
N SER A 88 14.77 -4.81 -17.11
CA SER A 88 13.44 -4.27 -16.85
C SER A 88 13.05 -4.32 -15.37
N ILE A 89 12.16 -3.42 -14.97
CA ILE A 89 11.50 -3.41 -13.67
C ILE A 89 9.99 -3.29 -13.90
N PRO A 90 9.21 -4.24 -13.34
CA PRO A 90 9.64 -5.52 -12.78
C PRO A 90 10.36 -6.39 -13.81
N GLY A 91 10.91 -7.51 -13.36
CA GLY A 91 11.48 -8.53 -14.25
C GLY A 91 10.46 -9.04 -15.27
N PRO A 92 10.91 -9.78 -16.31
CA PRO A 92 10.07 -10.22 -17.41
C PRO A 92 8.83 -10.99 -16.98
N LEU A 93 7.67 -10.73 -17.58
CA LEU A 93 6.47 -11.53 -17.37
C LEU A 93 6.67 -12.94 -17.96
N ILE A 94 6.63 -13.97 -17.14
CA ILE A 94 6.53 -15.35 -17.58
C ILE A 94 5.05 -15.71 -17.61
N ARG A 95 4.49 -16.06 -18.79
CA ARG A 95 3.09 -16.46 -18.90
C ARG A 95 2.97 -17.71 -19.77
N VAL A 96 2.41 -18.75 -19.19
CA VAL A 96 2.26 -20.07 -19.81
C VAL A 96 0.93 -20.70 -19.42
N ARG A 97 0.52 -21.77 -20.11
CA ARG A 97 -0.59 -22.61 -19.68
C ARG A 97 -0.12 -23.67 -18.68
N ALA A 98 -1.01 -24.12 -17.82
CA ALA A 98 -0.78 -25.26 -16.96
C ALA A 98 -0.34 -26.49 -17.81
N GLY A 99 0.68 -27.19 -17.33
CA GLY A 99 1.29 -28.31 -18.06
C GLY A 99 2.44 -27.94 -19.00
N THR A 100 2.69 -26.64 -19.27
CA THR A 100 3.82 -26.19 -20.08
C THR A 100 5.13 -26.52 -19.37
N THR A 101 6.11 -27.08 -20.09
CA THR A 101 7.47 -27.23 -19.61
C THR A 101 8.20 -25.89 -19.74
N ILE A 102 8.79 -25.40 -18.66
CA ILE A 102 9.64 -24.22 -18.65
C ILE A 102 11.09 -24.68 -18.57
N HIS A 103 11.88 -24.31 -19.58
CA HIS A 103 13.31 -24.50 -19.60
C HIS A 103 13.98 -23.14 -19.54
N ALA A 104 14.52 -22.79 -18.37
CA ALA A 104 15.11 -21.48 -18.11
C ALA A 104 16.61 -21.59 -17.82
N SER A 105 17.40 -20.77 -18.51
CA SER A 105 18.81 -20.50 -18.22
C SER A 105 18.90 -19.22 -17.43
N ILE A 106 19.49 -19.23 -16.26
CA ILE A 106 19.64 -18.07 -15.40
C ILE A 106 21.11 -17.78 -15.16
N ARG A 107 21.56 -16.55 -15.45
CA ARG A 107 22.94 -16.12 -15.26
C ARG A 107 23.03 -15.01 -14.22
N ASN A 108 23.93 -15.17 -13.26
CA ASN A 108 24.33 -14.11 -12.33
C ASN A 108 25.47 -13.29 -12.96
N ALA A 109 25.17 -12.10 -13.47
CA ALA A 109 26.17 -11.19 -14.03
C ALA A 109 26.73 -10.17 -13.02
N LEU A 110 26.36 -10.31 -11.73
CA LEU A 110 26.91 -9.46 -10.67
C LEU A 110 28.38 -9.89 -10.40
N PRO A 111 29.29 -8.93 -10.23
CA PRO A 111 30.71 -9.25 -10.04
C PRO A 111 31.05 -9.74 -8.62
N ASP A 112 30.22 -9.41 -7.64
CA ASP A 112 30.56 -9.44 -6.22
C ASP A 112 29.48 -10.02 -5.31
N SER A 113 28.31 -10.40 -5.84
CA SER A 113 27.18 -10.81 -5.02
C SER A 113 26.64 -12.19 -5.44
N VAL A 114 26.42 -13.05 -4.47
CA VAL A 114 25.62 -14.28 -4.66
C VAL A 114 24.15 -13.89 -4.79
N ILE A 115 23.43 -14.57 -5.67
CA ILE A 115 21.97 -14.44 -5.76
C ILE A 115 21.29 -15.70 -5.27
N HIS A 116 20.14 -15.54 -4.65
CA HIS A 116 19.27 -16.62 -4.20
C HIS A 116 17.96 -16.53 -4.99
N LEU A 117 17.82 -17.38 -6.01
CA LEU A 117 16.65 -17.38 -6.88
C LEU A 117 15.53 -18.23 -6.25
N ILE A 118 14.34 -17.65 -6.13
CA ILE A 118 13.14 -18.26 -5.56
C ILE A 118 12.01 -18.19 -6.60
N GLY A 119 11.15 -19.23 -6.65
CA GLY A 119 9.98 -19.28 -7.55
C GLY A 119 10.23 -19.88 -8.92
N LEU A 120 11.49 -20.26 -9.25
CA LEU A 120 11.85 -20.96 -10.48
C LEU A 120 12.57 -22.30 -10.20
N ALA A 121 12.39 -22.88 -9.03
CA ALA A 121 13.04 -24.15 -8.65
C ALA A 121 12.20 -25.40 -9.00
N GLY A 122 11.03 -25.23 -9.62
CA GLY A 122 10.14 -26.32 -10.04
C GLY A 122 8.92 -26.56 -9.14
N PRO A 123 7.99 -27.42 -9.55
CA PRO A 123 6.79 -27.74 -8.79
C PRO A 123 7.14 -28.44 -7.47
N GLY A 124 6.50 -27.98 -6.38
CA GLY A 124 6.74 -28.52 -5.04
C GLY A 124 7.96 -27.91 -4.33
N ALA A 125 8.65 -26.95 -4.94
CA ALA A 125 9.66 -26.16 -4.27
C ALA A 125 9.03 -25.43 -3.08
N ARG A 126 9.62 -25.61 -1.89
CA ARG A 126 9.15 -24.95 -0.66
C ARG A 126 9.63 -23.51 -0.63
N ALA A 127 9.01 -22.69 0.20
CA ALA A 127 9.39 -21.29 0.39
C ALA A 127 10.88 -21.06 0.74
N GLY A 128 11.56 -22.09 1.22
CA GLY A 128 12.98 -22.08 1.54
C GLY A 128 13.91 -22.65 0.46
N ASP A 129 13.36 -23.23 -0.60
CA ASP A 129 14.18 -23.83 -1.67
C ASP A 129 14.62 -22.70 -2.62
N SER A 130 15.87 -22.28 -2.51
CA SER A 130 16.49 -21.31 -3.39
C SER A 130 17.57 -21.97 -4.24
N LEU A 131 17.69 -21.50 -5.47
CA LEU A 131 18.80 -21.82 -6.33
C LEU A 131 19.87 -20.75 -6.15
N ASP A 132 21.00 -21.10 -5.56
CA ASP A 132 22.10 -20.18 -5.30
C ASP A 132 23.05 -20.12 -6.49
N LEU A 133 23.35 -18.91 -6.98
CA LEU A 133 24.31 -18.69 -8.05
C LEU A 133 25.40 -17.71 -7.57
N ARG A 134 26.65 -18.13 -7.71
CA ARG A 134 27.81 -17.28 -7.44
C ARG A 134 28.00 -16.24 -8.56
N PRO A 135 28.80 -15.19 -8.33
CA PRO A 135 29.19 -14.27 -9.37
C PRO A 135 29.67 -14.98 -10.65
N GLY A 136 29.12 -14.60 -11.80
CA GLY A 136 29.43 -15.19 -13.11
C GLY A 136 28.82 -16.58 -13.39
N GLU A 137 28.19 -17.23 -12.41
CA GLU A 137 27.60 -18.57 -12.57
C GLU A 137 26.31 -18.52 -13.40
N SER A 138 26.10 -19.59 -14.18
CA SER A 138 24.86 -19.85 -14.91
C SER A 138 24.27 -21.19 -14.48
N ARG A 139 22.95 -21.28 -14.41
CA ARG A 139 22.18 -22.49 -14.08
C ARG A 139 21.05 -22.70 -15.05
N GLU A 140 20.88 -23.95 -15.45
CA GLU A 140 19.70 -24.39 -16.19
C GLU A 140 18.71 -25.02 -15.20
N VAL A 141 17.44 -24.63 -15.35
CA VAL A 141 16.33 -25.25 -14.62
C VAL A 141 15.25 -25.67 -15.59
N THR A 142 14.66 -26.84 -15.33
CA THR A 142 13.54 -27.35 -16.13
C THR A 142 12.47 -27.83 -15.18
N PHE A 143 11.26 -27.31 -15.36
CA PHE A 143 10.09 -27.72 -14.57
C PHE A 143 8.81 -27.56 -15.37
N THR A 144 7.76 -28.25 -14.96
CA THR A 144 6.44 -28.12 -15.55
C THR A 144 5.62 -27.11 -14.77
N ALA A 145 4.99 -26.14 -15.46
CA ALA A 145 4.06 -25.20 -14.86
C ALA A 145 2.88 -25.96 -14.25
N GLY A 146 2.71 -25.82 -12.95
CA GLY A 146 1.71 -26.55 -12.17
C GLY A 146 0.30 -25.95 -12.26
N ASN A 147 -0.32 -25.71 -11.09
CA ASN A 147 -1.67 -25.17 -10.99
C ASN A 147 -1.77 -23.78 -11.60
N SER A 148 -2.93 -23.47 -12.18
CA SER A 148 -3.23 -22.13 -12.66
C SER A 148 -3.22 -21.11 -11.50
N GLY A 149 -2.68 -19.91 -11.77
CA GLY A 149 -2.57 -18.90 -10.74
C GLY A 149 -1.60 -17.78 -11.08
N THR A 150 -1.34 -16.95 -10.08
CA THR A 150 -0.35 -15.87 -10.15
C THR A 150 0.73 -16.13 -9.11
N TYR A 151 1.97 -16.11 -9.56
CA TYR A 151 3.16 -16.38 -8.76
C TYR A 151 4.16 -15.24 -8.90
N TYR A 152 5.14 -15.19 -8.00
CA TYR A 152 6.21 -14.20 -8.01
C TYR A 152 7.57 -14.92 -7.94
N TYR A 153 8.37 -14.81 -9.01
CA TYR A 153 9.74 -15.27 -8.99
C TYR A 153 10.69 -14.12 -8.71
N ARG A 154 11.76 -14.35 -7.94
CA ARG A 154 12.70 -13.30 -7.54
C ARG A 154 14.10 -13.81 -7.27
N ALA A 155 15.07 -12.96 -7.51
CA ALA A 155 16.43 -13.09 -7.03
C ALA A 155 16.62 -12.17 -5.82
N VAL A 156 17.03 -12.74 -4.69
CA VAL A 156 17.49 -12.02 -3.51
C VAL A 156 18.99 -11.84 -3.62
N ILE A 157 19.48 -10.62 -3.47
CA ILE A 157 20.89 -10.27 -3.68
C ILE A 157 21.62 -10.23 -2.34
N GLY A 158 22.77 -10.91 -2.24
CA GLY A 158 23.63 -10.89 -1.05
C GLY A 158 23.13 -11.77 0.10
N LYS A 159 23.35 -11.32 1.34
CA LYS A 159 23.02 -12.12 2.53
C LYS A 159 21.52 -12.33 2.68
N ARG A 160 21.13 -13.58 2.94
CA ARG A 160 19.76 -13.99 3.24
C ARG A 160 19.19 -13.14 4.37
N LEU A 161 17.90 -12.78 4.26
CA LEU A 161 17.08 -12.05 5.24
C LEU A 161 17.47 -12.30 6.70
N GLU A 162 18.27 -11.44 7.26
CA GLU A 162 18.38 -11.29 8.70
C GLU A 162 17.95 -9.86 9.05
N ARG A 163 16.69 -9.73 9.52
CA ARG A 163 16.01 -8.58 10.14
C ARG A 163 15.32 -7.58 9.22
N MET A 164 14.07 -7.32 9.61
CA MET A 164 13.28 -6.11 9.27
C MET A 164 14.08 -4.86 9.67
N GLY A 165 14.62 -4.17 8.69
CA GLY A 165 15.40 -2.95 8.91
C GLY A 165 16.41 -2.64 7.80
N ASN A 166 16.93 -3.64 7.11
CA ASN A 166 17.65 -3.46 5.85
C ASN A 166 16.75 -4.01 4.75
N GLU A 167 16.15 -3.14 3.97
CA GLU A 167 15.38 -3.57 2.81
C GLU A 167 16.29 -4.37 1.90
N LEU A 168 15.88 -5.61 1.67
CA LEU A 168 16.56 -6.46 0.73
C LEU A 168 16.10 -6.06 -0.66
N GLU A 169 17.03 -5.72 -1.46
CA GLU A 169 16.81 -5.54 -2.87
C GLU A 169 16.46 -6.89 -3.51
N THR A 170 15.25 -6.97 -4.04
CA THR A 170 14.77 -8.15 -4.75
C THR A 170 14.49 -7.80 -6.20
N ALA A 171 15.21 -8.43 -7.12
CA ALA A 171 14.91 -8.35 -8.55
C ALA A 171 13.94 -9.46 -8.91
N GLY A 172 12.72 -9.15 -9.37
CA GLY A 172 11.73 -10.18 -9.62
C GLY A 172 10.63 -9.78 -10.59
N GLY A 173 9.83 -10.77 -11.01
CA GLY A 173 8.74 -10.59 -11.97
C GLY A 173 7.59 -11.57 -11.73
N ALA A 174 6.48 -11.35 -12.39
CA ALA A 174 5.30 -12.19 -12.30
C ALA A 174 5.46 -13.46 -13.17
N LEU A 175 5.04 -14.60 -12.60
CA LEU A 175 4.77 -15.83 -13.33
C LEU A 175 3.27 -16.10 -13.30
N VAL A 176 2.64 -16.08 -14.45
CA VAL A 176 1.21 -16.37 -14.61
C VAL A 176 1.07 -17.73 -15.29
N VAL A 177 0.35 -18.62 -14.62
CA VAL A 177 -0.03 -19.91 -15.19
C VAL A 177 -1.52 -19.86 -15.50
N ASP A 178 -1.86 -19.83 -16.79
CA ASP A 178 -3.24 -19.85 -17.24
C ASP A 178 -3.81 -21.28 -17.19
N PRO A 179 -5.12 -21.46 -16.92
CA PRO A 179 -5.77 -22.75 -17.03
C PRO A 179 -5.70 -23.29 -18.47
N PRO A 180 -5.90 -24.60 -18.70
CA PRO A 180 -5.83 -25.20 -20.05
C PRO A 180 -6.74 -24.52 -21.08
N GLY A 181 -7.90 -24.01 -20.67
CA GLY A 181 -8.86 -23.27 -21.51
C GLY A 181 -8.50 -21.79 -21.76
N GLY A 182 -7.38 -21.31 -21.20
CA GLY A 182 -7.00 -19.90 -21.19
C GLY A 182 -7.68 -19.09 -20.08
N SER A 183 -7.19 -17.88 -19.84
CA SER A 183 -7.79 -16.92 -18.89
C SER A 183 -8.56 -15.84 -19.64
N PRO A 184 -9.61 -15.26 -19.03
CA PRO A 184 -10.16 -14.00 -19.51
C PRO A 184 -9.08 -12.93 -19.59
N PRO A 185 -9.25 -11.88 -20.41
CA PRO A 185 -8.31 -10.75 -20.45
C PRO A 185 -8.07 -10.20 -19.04
N ASP A 186 -6.81 -9.98 -18.71
CA ASP A 186 -6.40 -9.47 -17.41
C ASP A 186 -5.20 -8.50 -17.55
N ARG A 187 -4.91 -7.80 -16.47
CA ARG A 187 -3.73 -6.95 -16.32
C ARG A 187 -2.91 -7.45 -15.13
N VAL A 188 -1.60 -7.40 -15.28
CA VAL A 188 -0.66 -7.80 -14.25
C VAL A 188 0.05 -6.55 -13.73
N PHE A 189 -0.06 -6.28 -12.43
CA PHE A 189 0.61 -5.19 -11.75
C PHE A 189 1.57 -5.74 -10.70
N VAL A 190 2.82 -5.31 -10.75
CA VAL A 190 3.85 -5.69 -9.79
C VAL A 190 4.31 -4.43 -9.06
N MET A 191 4.19 -4.42 -7.74
CA MET A 191 4.73 -3.36 -6.90
C MET A 191 6.20 -3.63 -6.60
N ASN A 192 7.02 -2.60 -6.70
CA ASN A 192 8.44 -2.66 -6.37
C ASN A 192 8.84 -1.48 -5.50
N ILE A 193 9.70 -1.74 -4.52
CA ILE A 193 10.39 -0.71 -3.73
C ILE A 193 11.88 -1.01 -3.81
N TYR A 194 12.66 0.00 -4.14
CA TYR A 194 14.12 -0.07 -4.11
C TYR A 194 14.65 1.06 -3.23
N ALA A 195 15.50 0.71 -2.29
CA ALA A 195 16.16 1.65 -1.40
C ALA A 195 17.65 1.72 -1.75
N GLN A 196 18.12 2.90 -2.10
CA GLN A 196 19.54 3.14 -2.24
C GLN A 196 20.11 3.53 -0.87
N GLN A 197 20.98 2.69 -0.32
CA GLN A 197 21.72 3.03 0.89
C GLN A 197 22.75 4.13 0.57
N GLY A 198 22.66 5.24 1.27
CA GLY A 198 23.59 6.36 1.18
C GLY A 198 24.10 6.77 2.55
N ASP A 199 25.07 7.70 2.59
CA ASP A 199 25.67 8.24 3.83
C ASP A 199 24.68 9.06 4.69
N SER A 200 23.47 9.29 4.23
CA SER A 200 22.39 9.94 4.97
C SER A 200 21.55 8.92 5.74
N ALA A 201 21.12 9.26 6.95
CA ALA A 201 20.31 8.42 7.82
C ALA A 201 18.94 7.99 7.20
N ARG A 202 18.55 8.57 6.06
CA ARG A 202 17.42 8.19 5.23
C ARG A 202 17.95 7.92 3.82
N GLY A 203 18.00 6.64 3.42
CA GLY A 203 18.29 6.24 2.04
C GLY A 203 17.23 6.78 1.08
N ARG A 204 17.60 6.99 -0.19
CA ARG A 204 16.64 7.31 -1.25
C ARG A 204 15.82 6.07 -1.56
N GLU A 205 14.50 6.18 -1.52
CA GLU A 205 13.58 5.10 -1.86
C GLU A 205 12.82 5.44 -3.14
N ALA A 206 12.60 4.45 -3.97
CA ALA A 206 11.72 4.54 -5.13
C ALA A 206 10.64 3.48 -5.04
N MET A 207 9.39 3.89 -5.14
CA MET A 207 8.22 3.04 -5.06
C MET A 207 7.46 3.09 -6.37
N ALA A 208 7.20 1.94 -6.98
CA ALA A 208 6.66 1.88 -8.33
C ALA A 208 5.65 0.76 -8.53
N ILE A 209 4.76 0.94 -9.49
CA ILE A 209 3.91 -0.11 -10.05
C ILE A 209 4.31 -0.29 -11.52
N ASN A 210 4.67 -1.52 -11.90
CA ASN A 210 5.17 -1.83 -13.23
C ASN A 210 6.33 -0.92 -13.67
N GLY A 211 7.22 -0.60 -12.73
CA GLY A 211 8.47 0.12 -12.99
C GLY A 211 8.34 1.64 -13.09
N LYS A 212 7.17 2.20 -12.82
CA LYS A 212 6.95 3.66 -12.76
C LYS A 212 6.29 4.06 -11.45
N ALA A 213 6.68 5.23 -10.93
CA ALA A 213 6.07 5.90 -9.79
C ALA A 213 5.06 6.96 -10.26
N TRP A 214 4.04 7.26 -9.46
CA TRP A 214 3.14 8.39 -9.76
C TRP A 214 3.93 9.72 -9.83
N PRO A 215 3.63 10.62 -10.78
CA PRO A 215 2.51 10.60 -11.75
C PRO A 215 2.81 9.88 -13.08
N HIS A 216 3.93 9.18 -13.19
CA HIS A 216 4.36 8.52 -14.43
C HIS A 216 3.88 7.05 -14.55
N THR A 217 3.11 6.56 -13.58
CA THR A 217 2.42 5.27 -13.68
C THR A 217 1.45 5.25 -14.85
N GLU A 218 1.16 4.06 -15.36
CA GLU A 218 0.16 3.89 -16.42
C GLU A 218 -1.20 4.46 -16.03
N ARG A 219 -1.89 5.05 -17.00
CA ARG A 219 -3.32 5.43 -16.89
C ARG A 219 -4.17 4.29 -17.42
N ILE A 220 -5.02 3.74 -16.57
CA ILE A 220 -5.89 2.62 -16.90
C ILE A 220 -7.18 3.17 -17.53
N ALA A 221 -7.30 3.04 -18.84
CA ALA A 221 -8.51 3.43 -19.55
C ALA A 221 -9.53 2.29 -19.55
N LEU A 222 -10.74 2.57 -19.10
CA LEU A 222 -11.89 1.67 -19.07
C LEU A 222 -13.13 2.39 -19.62
N THR A 223 -14.15 1.61 -19.93
CA THR A 223 -15.48 2.11 -20.35
C THR A 223 -16.53 1.55 -19.38
N LEU A 224 -17.61 2.28 -19.13
CA LEU A 224 -18.72 1.83 -18.30
C LEU A 224 -19.11 0.40 -18.62
N GLY A 225 -19.21 -0.47 -17.59
CA GLY A 225 -19.59 -1.85 -17.72
C GLY A 225 -18.50 -2.80 -18.23
N ASP A 226 -17.27 -2.32 -18.41
CA ASP A 226 -16.13 -3.22 -18.66
C ASP A 226 -15.94 -4.15 -17.45
N THR A 227 -15.36 -5.31 -17.69
CA THR A 227 -14.88 -6.16 -16.60
C THR A 227 -13.37 -6.02 -16.49
N ALA A 228 -12.91 -5.38 -15.43
CA ALA A 228 -11.51 -5.29 -15.10
C ALA A 228 -11.09 -6.49 -14.23
N ARG A 229 -10.15 -7.30 -14.74
CA ARG A 229 -9.52 -8.38 -14.00
C ARG A 229 -8.05 -8.05 -13.80
N TRP A 230 -7.63 -7.91 -12.55
CA TRP A 230 -6.29 -7.53 -12.18
C TRP A 230 -5.59 -8.62 -11.38
N ARG A 231 -4.37 -8.95 -11.78
CA ARG A 231 -3.44 -9.76 -11.00
C ARG A 231 -2.43 -8.81 -10.38
N VAL A 232 -2.47 -8.66 -9.08
CA VAL A 232 -1.58 -7.77 -8.34
C VAL A 232 -0.57 -8.61 -7.57
N VAL A 233 0.70 -8.23 -7.68
CA VAL A 233 1.83 -8.90 -7.04
C VAL A 233 2.52 -7.88 -6.14
N ASN A 234 2.62 -8.18 -4.87
CA ASN A 234 3.49 -7.45 -3.97
C ASN A 234 4.92 -7.97 -4.11
N GLY A 235 5.74 -7.32 -4.93
CA GLY A 235 7.16 -7.64 -5.14
C GLY A 235 8.09 -7.01 -4.10
N THR A 236 7.57 -6.60 -2.94
CA THR A 236 8.32 -5.87 -1.91
C THR A 236 8.38 -6.66 -0.59
N VAL A 237 9.20 -6.21 0.33
CA VAL A 237 9.30 -6.75 1.70
C VAL A 237 8.36 -6.08 2.71
N ARG A 238 7.51 -5.15 2.25
CA ARG A 238 6.53 -4.42 3.06
C ARG A 238 5.10 -4.90 2.78
N GLY A 239 4.20 -4.68 3.72
CA GLY A 239 2.76 -4.81 3.50
C GLY A 239 2.20 -3.59 2.77
N HIS A 240 1.17 -3.79 1.95
CA HIS A 240 0.51 -2.72 1.21
C HIS A 240 -1.01 -2.93 1.23
N PRO A 241 -1.77 -2.16 2.02
CA PRO A 241 -3.23 -2.11 1.88
C PRO A 241 -3.58 -1.35 0.60
N MET A 242 -3.93 -2.08 -0.45
CA MET A 242 -4.25 -1.52 -1.76
C MET A 242 -5.72 -1.15 -1.83
N HIS A 243 -5.99 0.13 -2.08
CA HIS A 243 -7.33 0.72 -2.09
C HIS A 243 -7.78 1.15 -3.48
N LEU A 244 -9.03 0.85 -3.80
CA LEU A 244 -9.72 1.27 -5.03
C LEU A 244 -10.79 2.31 -4.70
N HIS A 245 -10.66 3.50 -5.26
CA HIS A 245 -11.64 4.57 -5.13
C HIS A 245 -12.94 4.27 -5.87
N GLY A 246 -14.05 4.62 -5.27
CA GLY A 246 -15.38 4.64 -5.88
C GLY A 246 -16.00 3.28 -6.20
N PHE A 247 -15.25 2.19 -6.17
CA PHE A 247 -15.73 0.86 -6.56
C PHE A 247 -15.31 -0.22 -5.59
N TYR A 248 -16.06 -1.32 -5.60
CA TYR A 248 -15.67 -2.56 -4.94
C TYR A 248 -15.00 -3.50 -5.93
N PHE A 249 -13.92 -4.12 -5.51
CA PHE A 249 -13.39 -5.30 -6.18
C PHE A 249 -13.76 -6.57 -5.42
N ARG A 250 -13.97 -7.64 -6.16
CA ARG A 250 -14.12 -8.98 -5.62
C ARG A 250 -12.75 -9.66 -5.60
N ILE A 251 -12.42 -10.30 -4.49
CA ILE A 251 -11.17 -11.05 -4.34
C ILE A 251 -11.43 -12.47 -4.84
N ASP A 252 -10.85 -12.84 -5.98
CA ASP A 252 -11.07 -14.12 -6.65
C ASP A 252 -10.02 -15.18 -6.32
N ALA A 253 -8.77 -14.75 -6.09
CA ALA A 253 -7.67 -15.64 -5.73
C ALA A 253 -6.65 -14.93 -4.83
N THR A 254 -5.94 -15.75 -4.04
CA THR A 254 -4.84 -15.33 -3.17
C THR A 254 -3.64 -16.24 -3.40
N GLY A 255 -2.42 -15.72 -3.16
CA GLY A 255 -1.19 -16.50 -3.24
C GLY A 255 -0.09 -15.95 -2.34
N SER A 256 0.91 -16.78 -2.06
CA SER A 256 2.10 -16.46 -1.27
C SER A 256 3.34 -16.16 -2.12
N GLY A 257 3.18 -15.99 -3.42
CA GLY A 257 4.24 -15.86 -4.42
C GLY A 257 4.73 -17.20 -4.98
N ILE A 258 4.68 -18.30 -4.22
CA ILE A 258 5.01 -19.66 -4.67
C ILE A 258 3.80 -20.59 -4.72
N GLU A 259 2.70 -20.20 -4.10
CA GLU A 259 1.41 -20.88 -4.12
C GLU A 259 0.33 -19.91 -4.58
N SER A 260 -0.70 -20.43 -5.22
CA SER A 260 -1.87 -19.65 -5.64
C SER A 260 -3.13 -20.50 -5.50
N HIS A 261 -4.16 -19.91 -4.89
CA HIS A 261 -5.42 -20.57 -4.58
C HIS A 261 -6.59 -19.70 -5.06
N GLU A 262 -7.46 -20.29 -5.87
CA GLU A 262 -8.76 -19.67 -6.16
C GLU A 262 -9.66 -19.73 -4.94
N ILE A 263 -10.35 -18.63 -4.67
CA ILE A 263 -11.33 -18.57 -3.57
C ILE A 263 -12.65 -19.15 -4.10
N PRO A 264 -13.25 -20.12 -3.40
CA PRO A 264 -14.56 -20.64 -3.74
C PRO A 264 -15.61 -19.51 -3.85
N ALA A 265 -16.53 -19.62 -4.80
CA ALA A 265 -17.46 -18.53 -5.12
C ALA A 265 -18.29 -18.05 -3.92
N ASP A 266 -18.64 -18.97 -3.01
CA ASP A 266 -19.38 -18.69 -1.77
C ASP A 266 -18.53 -18.08 -0.64
N GLN A 267 -17.22 -17.93 -0.87
CA GLN A 267 -16.26 -17.33 0.08
C GLN A 267 -15.58 -16.06 -0.48
N ARG A 268 -15.90 -15.66 -1.71
CA ARG A 268 -15.34 -14.45 -2.32
C ARG A 268 -15.91 -13.20 -1.64
N MET A 269 -15.04 -12.35 -1.16
CA MET A 269 -15.42 -11.09 -0.51
C MET A 269 -15.36 -9.92 -1.50
N LEU A 270 -16.26 -8.96 -1.29
CA LEU A 270 -16.11 -7.61 -1.81
C LEU A 270 -15.28 -6.80 -0.81
N ALA A 271 -14.39 -5.98 -1.34
CA ALA A 271 -13.57 -5.07 -0.55
C ALA A 271 -13.28 -3.81 -1.36
N VAL A 272 -12.93 -2.74 -0.68
CA VAL A 272 -12.36 -1.53 -1.27
C VAL A 272 -10.87 -1.42 -0.94
N THR A 273 -10.44 -2.06 0.16
CA THR A 273 -9.03 -2.11 0.58
C THR A 273 -8.61 -3.53 0.93
N GLU A 274 -7.54 -4.03 0.32
CA GLU A 274 -6.97 -5.34 0.59
C GLU A 274 -5.51 -5.25 0.97
N GLU A 275 -5.18 -5.77 2.16
CA GLU A 275 -3.80 -5.92 2.60
C GLU A 275 -3.09 -6.98 1.77
N MET A 276 -1.97 -6.61 1.21
CA MET A 276 -1.05 -7.51 0.52
C MET A 276 0.28 -7.56 1.28
N ARG A 277 0.53 -8.66 1.98
CA ARG A 277 1.78 -8.90 2.70
C ARG A 277 2.95 -9.12 1.73
N PRO A 278 4.19 -9.08 2.20
CA PRO A 278 5.35 -9.33 1.36
C PRO A 278 5.19 -10.56 0.47
N TRP A 279 5.42 -10.37 -0.83
CA TRP A 279 5.39 -11.39 -1.89
C TRP A 279 4.03 -12.04 -2.14
N GLU A 280 2.97 -11.59 -1.50
CA GLU A 280 1.63 -12.09 -1.79
C GLU A 280 1.13 -11.66 -3.16
N THR A 281 0.23 -12.46 -3.69
CA THR A 281 -0.48 -12.19 -4.94
C THR A 281 -1.98 -12.18 -4.71
N ARG A 282 -2.69 -11.33 -5.47
CA ARG A 282 -4.17 -11.27 -5.47
C ARG A 282 -4.68 -11.24 -6.89
N THR A 283 -5.86 -11.81 -7.09
CA THR A 283 -6.65 -11.57 -8.31
C THR A 283 -7.92 -10.84 -7.91
N PHE A 284 -8.12 -9.65 -8.48
CA PHE A 284 -9.28 -8.80 -8.29
C PHE A 284 -10.13 -8.78 -9.55
N THR A 285 -11.45 -8.79 -9.39
CA THR A 285 -12.39 -8.52 -10.48
C THR A 285 -13.37 -7.45 -10.04
N TRP A 286 -13.55 -6.42 -10.88
CA TRP A 286 -14.49 -5.33 -10.66
C TRP A 286 -15.01 -4.77 -11.98
N SER A 287 -16.05 -3.95 -11.93
CA SER A 287 -16.65 -3.33 -13.10
C SER A 287 -17.01 -1.89 -12.78
N PRO A 288 -16.55 -0.91 -13.57
CA PRO A 288 -16.94 0.47 -13.39
C PRO A 288 -18.40 0.68 -13.84
N ASP A 289 -19.19 1.30 -12.98
CA ASP A 289 -20.59 1.68 -13.22
C ASP A 289 -20.81 3.21 -13.24
N ARG A 290 -19.71 3.99 -13.09
CA ARG A 290 -19.72 5.46 -13.14
C ARG A 290 -18.50 5.97 -13.89
N THR A 291 -18.69 7.08 -14.61
CA THR A 291 -17.62 7.75 -15.36
C THR A 291 -16.76 8.63 -14.47
N GLY A 292 -15.60 9.03 -14.98
CA GLY A 292 -14.68 9.95 -14.33
C GLY A 292 -13.31 9.35 -14.04
N ASN A 293 -12.52 10.04 -13.24
CA ASN A 293 -11.19 9.63 -12.86
C ASN A 293 -11.16 9.10 -11.43
N TRP A 294 -10.44 8.00 -11.23
CA TRP A 294 -10.38 7.25 -9.99
C TRP A 294 -8.95 6.83 -9.69
N LEU A 295 -8.69 6.40 -8.47
CA LEU A 295 -7.37 5.91 -8.07
C LEU A 295 -7.41 4.44 -7.61
N PHE A 296 -6.28 3.77 -7.80
CA PHE A 296 -5.92 2.55 -7.10
C PHE A 296 -4.54 2.75 -6.49
N HIS A 297 -4.43 2.76 -5.17
CA HIS A 297 -3.20 3.15 -4.48
C HIS A 297 -2.97 2.40 -3.16
N CYS A 298 -1.74 2.44 -2.66
CA CYS A 298 -1.43 1.99 -1.32
C CYS A 298 -2.01 2.97 -0.29
N HIS A 299 -2.65 2.47 0.77
CA HIS A 299 -3.24 3.31 1.81
C HIS A 299 -2.26 3.65 2.96
N LEU A 300 -1.02 3.13 2.91
CA LEU A 300 0.04 3.62 3.79
C LEU A 300 0.50 4.99 3.28
N THR A 301 0.32 6.02 4.09
CA THR A 301 0.57 7.41 3.66
C THR A 301 1.99 7.62 3.17
N PHE A 302 2.99 7.02 3.82
CA PHE A 302 4.42 7.12 3.43
C PHE A 302 4.76 6.56 2.06
N HIS A 303 3.88 5.76 1.46
CA HIS A 303 4.08 5.15 0.15
C HIS A 303 3.46 5.97 -0.99
N VAL A 304 2.75 7.05 -0.66
CA VAL A 304 1.98 7.83 -1.64
C VAL A 304 2.14 9.35 -1.50
N ILE A 305 2.87 9.84 -0.51
CA ILE A 305 3.11 11.28 -0.32
C ILE A 305 4.29 11.79 -1.13
N PRO A 306 4.42 13.13 -1.33
CA PRO A 306 5.51 13.73 -2.08
C PRO A 306 6.91 13.36 -1.62
N ASP A 307 7.10 13.08 -0.32
CA ASP A 307 8.37 12.65 0.24
C ASP A 307 8.89 11.31 -0.33
N ALA A 308 8.01 10.52 -0.94
CA ALA A 308 8.38 9.30 -1.64
C ALA A 308 9.00 9.54 -3.03
N ARG A 309 9.21 10.79 -3.45
CA ARG A 309 9.85 11.14 -4.72
C ARG A 309 11.37 11.13 -4.60
N LEU A 310 12.03 10.67 -5.65
CA LEU A 310 13.50 10.68 -5.73
C LEU A 310 14.10 12.09 -5.87
N ASP A 311 13.37 13.04 -6.43
CA ASP A 311 13.80 14.42 -6.59
C ASP A 311 13.62 15.26 -5.31
N HIS A 312 12.92 14.69 -4.33
CA HIS A 312 12.69 15.36 -3.06
C HIS A 312 14.00 15.46 -2.27
N ARG A 313 14.48 16.69 -2.05
CA ARG A 313 15.63 16.92 -1.18
C ARG A 313 15.16 16.89 0.27
N HIS A 314 15.49 15.82 0.97
CA HIS A 314 15.30 15.73 2.41
C HIS A 314 16.20 16.76 3.12
N GLY A 315 15.66 17.89 3.50
CA GLY A 315 16.33 18.92 4.26
C GLY A 315 15.34 19.72 5.09
N PRO A 316 15.75 20.25 6.26
CA PRO A 316 14.87 21.01 7.15
C PRO A 316 14.35 22.33 6.55
N ASP A 317 14.84 22.75 5.39
CA ASP A 317 14.62 24.07 4.81
C ASP A 317 13.82 24.09 3.50
N VAL A 318 13.28 22.96 3.07
CA VAL A 318 12.44 22.95 1.86
C VAL A 318 11.01 23.32 2.25
N GLU A 319 10.60 24.54 1.91
CA GLU A 319 9.21 25.00 1.97
C GLU A 319 8.37 24.21 0.95
N ILE A 320 7.95 23.02 1.34
CA ILE A 320 7.08 22.12 0.55
C ILE A 320 5.68 22.72 0.38
N ARG A 321 5.33 23.71 1.20
CA ARG A 321 3.95 24.13 1.44
C ARG A 321 3.32 24.99 0.36
N GLU A 322 4.07 25.80 -0.37
CA GLU A 322 3.45 26.76 -1.30
C GLU A 322 3.30 26.26 -2.74
N THR A 323 4.15 25.33 -3.18
CA THR A 323 4.14 24.89 -4.58
C THR A 323 3.48 23.54 -4.82
N THR A 324 3.41 22.64 -3.81
CA THR A 324 2.87 21.28 -3.97
C THR A 324 1.35 21.22 -3.80
N ALA A 325 0.76 22.09 -2.97
CA ALA A 325 -0.68 22.09 -2.75
C ALA A 325 -1.52 22.56 -3.96
N MET A 326 -0.89 23.16 -4.97
CA MET A 326 -1.56 23.70 -6.16
C MET A 326 -1.37 22.81 -7.41
N ASP A 327 -0.45 21.87 -7.39
CA ASP A 327 -0.24 20.93 -8.50
C ASP A 327 -0.69 19.53 -8.11
N PRO A 328 -1.87 19.10 -8.55
CA PRO A 328 -2.47 17.80 -8.18
C PRO A 328 -1.60 16.60 -8.59
N MET A 329 -0.68 16.81 -9.52
CA MET A 329 0.27 15.75 -9.92
C MET A 329 1.49 15.68 -9.00
N ARG A 330 1.60 16.59 -8.02
CA ARG A 330 2.75 16.67 -7.11
C ARG A 330 2.45 16.35 -5.66
N HIS A 331 1.20 16.35 -5.22
CA HIS A 331 0.85 16.01 -3.83
C HIS A 331 0.73 14.50 -3.57
N MET A 332 0.83 13.66 -4.60
CA MET A 332 0.99 12.21 -4.50
C MET A 332 2.27 11.74 -5.16
N ALA A 333 2.74 10.54 -4.82
CA ALA A 333 3.90 9.88 -5.39
C ALA A 333 3.76 8.34 -5.30
N GLY A 334 4.75 7.60 -5.78
CA GLY A 334 4.93 6.18 -5.49
C GLY A 334 3.82 5.26 -6.00
N LEU A 335 3.21 4.49 -5.08
CA LEU A 335 2.32 3.37 -5.40
C LEU A 335 0.89 3.82 -5.71
N VAL A 336 0.71 4.57 -6.79
CA VAL A 336 -0.59 5.09 -7.25
C VAL A 336 -0.80 4.77 -8.73
N LEU A 337 -1.97 4.27 -9.10
CA LEU A 337 -2.46 4.12 -10.48
C LEU A 337 -3.67 5.00 -10.72
N GLY A 338 -3.66 5.78 -11.78
CA GLY A 338 -4.82 6.54 -12.25
C GLY A 338 -5.73 5.68 -13.13
N ILE A 339 -7.02 5.74 -12.89
CA ILE A 339 -8.06 5.05 -13.65
C ILE A 339 -8.95 6.10 -14.29
N GLN A 340 -9.24 5.94 -15.58
CA GLN A 340 -10.14 6.82 -16.32
C GLN A 340 -11.26 5.99 -16.92
N VAL A 341 -12.50 6.28 -16.53
CA VAL A 341 -13.69 5.57 -17.01
C VAL A 341 -14.47 6.47 -17.97
N ALA A 342 -14.51 6.05 -19.24
CA ALA A 342 -15.25 6.73 -20.27
C ALA A 342 -16.74 6.28 -20.29
N PRO A 343 -17.67 7.13 -20.75
CA PRO A 343 -19.05 6.73 -20.94
C PRO A 343 -19.19 5.66 -22.03
N ARG A 344 -20.22 4.84 -21.95
CA ARG A 344 -20.61 3.89 -22.98
C ARG A 344 -21.91 4.33 -23.63
N PRO A 345 -22.02 4.39 -24.97
CA PRO A 345 -23.27 4.72 -25.65
C PRO A 345 -24.41 3.82 -25.18
N GLY A 346 -25.56 4.41 -24.86
CA GLY A 346 -26.75 3.69 -24.42
C GLY A 346 -26.82 3.35 -22.92
N ILE A 347 -25.78 3.64 -22.14
CA ILE A 347 -25.81 3.55 -20.68
C ILE A 347 -25.92 4.97 -20.10
N PRO A 348 -27.09 5.37 -19.57
CA PRO A 348 -27.27 6.69 -18.98
C PRO A 348 -26.52 6.81 -17.65
N GLU A 349 -25.90 7.95 -17.41
CA GLU A 349 -25.45 8.30 -16.07
C GLU A 349 -26.64 8.65 -15.19
N VAL A 350 -26.69 8.08 -14.00
CA VAL A 350 -27.76 8.36 -13.05
C VAL A 350 -27.39 9.62 -12.27
N ARG A 351 -28.19 10.69 -12.45
CA ARG A 351 -28.05 11.95 -11.71
C ARG A 351 -29.32 12.22 -10.93
N ASP A 352 -29.29 11.98 -9.63
CA ASP A 352 -30.42 12.27 -8.75
C ASP A 352 -30.27 13.65 -8.11
N ALA A 353 -31.40 14.34 -7.92
CA ALA A 353 -31.43 15.57 -7.10
C ALA A 353 -31.17 15.19 -5.63
N ALA A 354 -30.44 16.06 -4.92
CA ALA A 354 -30.23 15.88 -3.49
C ALA A 354 -31.56 16.00 -2.74
N LYS A 355 -31.80 15.04 -1.83
CA LYS A 355 -32.97 15.02 -0.93
C LYS A 355 -32.63 15.55 0.46
N ARG A 356 -31.36 15.58 0.80
CA ARG A 356 -30.84 16.03 2.09
C ARG A 356 -29.65 16.95 1.89
N GLN A 357 -29.52 17.92 2.77
CA GLN A 357 -28.38 18.84 2.81
C GLN A 357 -27.77 18.84 4.20
N LEU A 358 -26.44 18.81 4.26
CA LEU A 358 -25.64 18.86 5.47
C LEU A 358 -24.53 19.89 5.31
N ASP A 359 -24.14 20.54 6.41
CA ASP A 359 -22.98 21.42 6.46
C ASP A 359 -21.88 20.73 7.30
N LEU A 360 -20.68 20.60 6.74
CA LEU A 360 -19.50 20.06 7.40
C LEU A 360 -18.41 21.13 7.45
N PHE A 361 -18.03 21.53 8.65
CA PHE A 361 -17.01 22.54 8.88
C PHE A 361 -15.66 21.88 9.12
N VAL A 362 -14.64 22.37 8.44
CA VAL A 362 -13.26 21.98 8.65
C VAL A 362 -12.60 23.06 9.50
N ASN A 363 -12.35 22.76 10.76
CA ASN A 363 -11.69 23.66 11.71
C ASN A 363 -10.27 23.15 12.02
N GLN A 364 -9.38 24.09 12.32
CA GLN A 364 -8.00 23.82 12.67
C GLN A 364 -7.72 24.39 14.06
N GLY A 365 -7.20 23.57 14.97
CA GLY A 365 -6.75 23.99 16.28
C GLY A 365 -5.40 24.71 16.26
N PRO A 366 -4.93 25.16 17.42
CA PRO A 366 -3.67 25.90 17.51
C PRO A 366 -2.50 25.06 17.01
N ARG A 367 -1.60 25.68 16.24
CA ARG A 367 -0.39 25.05 15.74
C ARG A 367 0.64 24.85 16.86
N ARG A 368 1.28 23.68 16.88
CA ARG A 368 2.46 23.44 17.68
C ARG A 368 3.68 23.31 16.75
N GLY A 369 4.47 24.38 16.69
CA GLY A 369 5.52 24.46 15.68
C GLY A 369 4.93 24.52 14.27
N ARG A 370 5.31 23.60 13.39
CA ARG A 370 4.82 23.53 12.01
C ARG A 370 3.56 22.67 11.84
N MET A 371 3.21 21.82 12.82
CA MET A 371 2.05 20.92 12.71
C MET A 371 0.84 21.46 13.47
N PRO A 372 -0.37 21.38 12.91
CA PRO A 372 -1.58 21.67 13.67
C PRO A 372 -1.72 20.66 14.81
N LEU A 373 -2.09 21.14 16.01
CA LEU A 373 -2.37 20.23 17.14
C LEU A 373 -3.62 19.41 16.89
N THR A 374 -4.58 19.97 16.18
CA THR A 374 -5.89 19.36 15.93
C THR A 374 -6.42 19.83 14.58
N PHE A 375 -6.95 18.88 13.83
CA PHE A 375 -7.68 19.12 12.61
C PHE A 375 -9.05 18.44 12.73
N SER A 376 -10.14 19.15 12.52
CA SER A 376 -11.46 18.67 12.87
C SER A 376 -12.47 18.79 11.76
N TYR A 377 -13.29 17.77 11.59
CA TYR A 377 -14.47 17.76 10.76
C TYR A 377 -15.73 17.82 11.64
N ILE A 378 -16.46 18.92 11.61
CA ILE A 378 -17.60 19.17 12.50
C ILE A 378 -18.89 19.31 11.70
N LEU A 379 -19.78 18.34 11.85
CA LEU A 379 -21.11 18.38 11.27
C LEU A 379 -21.98 19.39 12.04
N LYS A 380 -22.62 20.32 11.32
CA LYS A 380 -23.57 21.28 11.91
C LYS A 380 -24.78 20.57 12.49
N GLN A 381 -25.06 20.84 13.75
CA GLN A 381 -26.23 20.33 14.47
C GLN A 381 -27.11 21.52 14.94
N GLY A 382 -27.85 22.08 13.98
CA GLY A 382 -28.73 23.25 14.23
C GLY A 382 -27.96 24.57 14.30
N ILE A 383 -26.98 24.70 15.18
CA ILE A 383 -26.18 25.92 15.39
C ILE A 383 -24.84 25.75 14.66
N ASP A 384 -24.32 26.86 14.12
CA ASP A 384 -22.97 26.90 13.53
C ASP A 384 -21.93 26.59 14.62
N PRO A 385 -21.05 25.60 14.43
CA PRO A 385 -19.95 25.36 15.34
C PRO A 385 -18.99 26.56 15.25
N GLY A 386 -18.61 27.15 16.37
CA GLY A 386 -17.60 28.21 16.37
C GLY A 386 -16.32 27.81 15.67
N ALA A 387 -15.58 28.80 15.14
CA ALA A 387 -14.32 28.53 14.42
C ALA A 387 -13.27 27.83 15.31
N ASP A 388 -13.29 28.10 16.62
CA ASP A 388 -12.38 27.47 17.61
C ASP A 388 -12.85 26.09 18.09
N SER A 389 -14.00 25.60 17.58
CA SER A 389 -14.48 24.26 17.93
C SER A 389 -13.59 23.21 17.30
N VAL A 390 -13.03 22.32 18.12
CA VAL A 390 -12.20 21.19 17.66
C VAL A 390 -12.70 19.88 18.27
N ARG A 391 -12.71 18.84 17.47
CA ARG A 391 -13.14 17.50 17.87
C ARG A 391 -12.37 16.43 17.06
N VAL A 392 -11.76 15.48 17.74
CA VAL A 392 -11.08 14.34 17.13
C VAL A 392 -11.63 13.05 17.74
N PRO A 393 -12.00 12.06 16.95
CA PRO A 393 -12.18 12.14 15.49
C PRO A 393 -13.31 13.08 15.11
N GLY A 394 -13.42 13.40 13.82
CA GLY A 394 -14.50 14.19 13.24
C GLY A 394 -15.89 13.62 13.54
N SER A 395 -16.92 14.39 13.23
CA SER A 395 -18.30 14.04 13.53
C SER A 395 -18.71 12.71 12.92
N HIS A 396 -19.46 11.93 13.68
CA HIS A 396 -20.12 10.73 13.17
C HIS A 396 -21.23 11.14 12.18
N ILE A 397 -21.01 10.86 10.89
CA ILE A 397 -22.00 11.12 9.83
C ILE A 397 -22.89 9.90 9.65
N VAL A 398 -24.21 10.11 9.71
CA VAL A 398 -25.21 9.05 9.45
C VAL A 398 -26.01 9.41 8.22
N LEU A 399 -25.93 8.56 7.18
CA LEU A 399 -26.69 8.64 5.94
C LEU A 399 -27.64 7.46 5.80
N HIS A 400 -28.55 7.51 4.83
CA HIS A 400 -29.47 6.40 4.53
C HIS A 400 -29.24 5.87 3.11
N GLN A 401 -29.26 4.57 2.97
CA GLN A 401 -29.13 3.88 1.70
C GLN A 401 -30.14 4.40 0.68
N GLY A 402 -29.68 4.77 -0.51
CA GLY A 402 -30.51 5.28 -1.60
C GLY A 402 -30.94 6.75 -1.43
N GLU A 403 -30.55 7.43 -0.35
CA GLU A 403 -30.79 8.85 -0.17
C GLU A 403 -29.59 9.64 -0.73
N THR A 404 -29.85 10.53 -1.70
CA THR A 404 -28.82 11.44 -2.20
C THR A 404 -28.69 12.62 -1.24
N THR A 405 -27.49 12.82 -0.71
CA THR A 405 -27.17 13.86 0.26
C THR A 405 -26.09 14.78 -0.31
N ASP A 406 -26.34 16.09 -0.33
CA ASP A 406 -25.31 17.11 -0.57
C ASP A 406 -24.68 17.49 0.77
N ILE A 407 -23.35 17.39 0.86
CA ILE A 407 -22.58 17.87 2.02
C ILE A 407 -21.80 19.10 1.57
N THR A 408 -22.15 20.26 2.10
CA THR A 408 -21.38 21.48 1.91
C THR A 408 -20.21 21.47 2.89
N VAL A 409 -19.00 21.33 2.36
CA VAL A 409 -17.76 21.41 3.12
C VAL A 409 -17.36 22.89 3.22
N HIS A 410 -17.24 23.42 4.42
CA HIS A 410 -16.79 24.79 4.70
C HIS A 410 -15.37 24.74 5.26
N ASN A 411 -14.38 25.20 4.51
CA ASN A 411 -13.01 25.20 4.97
C ASN A 411 -12.71 26.46 5.80
N ARG A 412 -12.54 26.29 7.11
CA ARG A 412 -12.10 27.31 8.06
C ARG A 412 -10.65 27.12 8.51
N ALA A 413 -9.96 26.13 7.95
CA ALA A 413 -8.54 25.94 8.20
C ALA A 413 -7.71 26.94 7.38
N GLU A 414 -6.45 27.10 7.76
CA GLU A 414 -5.48 27.94 7.05
C GLU A 414 -4.88 27.28 5.80
N GLU A 415 -5.21 26.01 5.57
CA GLU A 415 -4.67 25.17 4.50
C GLU A 415 -5.79 24.70 3.55
N PRO A 416 -5.49 24.39 2.29
CA PRO A 416 -6.41 23.69 1.41
C PRO A 416 -6.80 22.33 2.00
N VAL A 417 -8.04 21.90 1.73
CA VAL A 417 -8.53 20.58 2.14
C VAL A 417 -9.20 19.88 0.98
N ALA A 418 -9.13 18.55 0.98
CA ALA A 418 -9.94 17.68 0.16
C ALA A 418 -10.40 16.51 1.02
N ILE A 419 -11.68 16.16 0.96
CA ILE A 419 -12.25 15.08 1.78
C ILE A 419 -12.57 13.91 0.89
N HIS A 420 -11.85 12.80 1.09
CA HIS A 420 -12.20 11.52 0.48
C HIS A 420 -13.23 10.77 1.33
N TRP A 421 -14.30 10.32 0.65
CA TRP A 421 -15.39 9.54 1.25
C TRP A 421 -15.12 8.06 1.03
N HIS A 422 -14.22 7.52 1.81
CA HIS A 422 -13.61 6.21 1.62
C HIS A 422 -14.63 5.06 1.66
N GLY A 423 -14.61 4.26 0.61
CA GLY A 423 -15.45 3.07 0.46
C GLY A 423 -16.84 3.33 -0.10
N LEU A 424 -17.22 4.60 -0.32
CA LEU A 424 -18.50 4.93 -0.93
C LEU A 424 -18.48 4.77 -2.45
N GLU A 425 -19.60 4.31 -2.99
CA GLU A 425 -19.86 4.19 -4.43
C GLU A 425 -20.51 5.48 -4.93
N LEU A 426 -19.73 6.57 -5.03
CA LEU A 426 -20.18 7.94 -5.36
C LEU A 426 -19.72 8.38 -6.75
N GLU A 427 -20.13 9.56 -7.19
CA GLU A 427 -19.64 10.18 -8.43
C GLU A 427 -18.19 10.67 -8.27
N SER A 428 -17.39 10.58 -9.34
CA SER A 428 -15.97 10.94 -9.29
C SER A 428 -15.73 12.38 -8.84
N TRP A 429 -16.54 13.35 -9.26
CA TRP A 429 -16.41 14.76 -8.86
C TRP A 429 -16.37 14.95 -7.34
N SER A 430 -17.11 14.13 -6.60
CA SER A 430 -17.24 14.20 -5.14
C SER A 430 -16.28 13.26 -4.39
N ASP A 431 -15.41 12.53 -5.09
CA ASP A 431 -14.52 11.52 -4.51
C ASP A 431 -13.40 12.12 -3.64
N GLY A 432 -13.11 13.41 -3.83
CA GLY A 432 -12.21 14.16 -2.96
C GLY A 432 -10.73 14.03 -3.29
N VAL A 433 -10.38 13.67 -4.52
CA VAL A 433 -9.00 13.75 -5.02
C VAL A 433 -8.88 14.98 -5.89
N GLU A 434 -8.36 16.05 -5.33
CA GLU A 434 -8.21 17.34 -6.03
C GLU A 434 -7.32 17.21 -7.25
N GLY A 435 -7.71 17.92 -8.32
CA GLY A 435 -7.02 17.92 -9.62
C GLY A 435 -7.05 16.59 -10.37
N TRP A 436 -7.62 15.53 -9.80
CA TRP A 436 -7.76 14.23 -10.45
C TRP A 436 -9.22 13.79 -10.59
N SER A 437 -9.98 13.71 -9.47
CA SER A 437 -11.43 13.44 -9.49
C SER A 437 -12.12 14.35 -10.48
N SER A 438 -13.08 13.84 -11.29
CA SER A 438 -13.52 14.61 -12.45
C SER A 438 -15.01 14.52 -12.73
N ARG A 439 -15.49 15.50 -13.48
CA ARG A 439 -16.82 15.54 -14.11
C ARG A 439 -16.65 15.99 -15.57
N GLY A 440 -16.75 15.06 -16.50
CA GLY A 440 -16.39 15.33 -17.88
C GLY A 440 -14.91 15.66 -18.02
N THR A 441 -14.58 16.86 -18.51
CA THR A 441 -13.19 17.33 -18.66
C THR A 441 -12.71 18.19 -17.47
N GLU A 442 -13.59 18.53 -16.54
CA GLU A 442 -13.25 19.32 -15.36
C GLU A 442 -12.73 18.42 -14.25
N THR A 443 -11.68 18.85 -13.56
CA THR A 443 -11.18 18.20 -12.34
C THR A 443 -11.67 18.93 -11.09
N ALA A 444 -11.95 18.17 -10.02
CA ALA A 444 -12.41 18.73 -8.76
C ALA A 444 -11.29 19.57 -8.11
N PRO A 445 -11.57 20.81 -7.70
CA PRO A 445 -10.59 21.64 -7.02
C PRO A 445 -10.44 21.22 -5.56
N PRO A 446 -9.32 21.58 -4.89
CA PRO A 446 -9.27 21.59 -3.43
C PRO A 446 -10.22 22.67 -2.88
N VAL A 447 -10.65 22.51 -1.65
CA VAL A 447 -11.41 23.55 -0.94
C VAL A 447 -10.41 24.51 -0.29
N MET A 448 -10.25 25.70 -0.87
CA MET A 448 -9.30 26.70 -0.37
C MET A 448 -9.74 27.28 1.00
N PRO A 449 -8.83 27.88 1.78
CA PRO A 449 -9.21 28.60 3.01
C PRO A 449 -10.34 29.60 2.78
N ALA A 450 -11.34 29.56 3.64
CA ALA A 450 -12.59 30.38 3.59
C ALA A 450 -13.52 30.06 2.40
N ASP A 451 -13.25 29.01 1.64
CA ASP A 451 -14.08 28.56 0.52
C ASP A 451 -14.99 27.38 0.89
N THR A 452 -15.83 26.96 -0.05
CA THR A 452 -16.77 25.86 0.11
C THR A 452 -16.76 24.92 -1.10
N PHE A 453 -17.07 23.64 -0.84
CA PHE A 453 -17.27 22.63 -1.88
C PHE A 453 -18.50 21.80 -1.56
N ILE A 454 -19.32 21.46 -2.56
CA ILE A 454 -20.48 20.59 -2.37
C ILE A 454 -20.14 19.19 -2.88
N ALA A 455 -19.99 18.26 -1.94
CA ALA A 455 -19.86 16.84 -2.24
C ALA A 455 -21.25 16.19 -2.29
N ARG A 456 -21.60 15.57 -3.42
CA ARG A 456 -22.85 14.85 -3.61
C ARG A 456 -22.64 13.36 -3.38
N LEU A 457 -23.25 12.86 -2.31
CA LEU A 457 -23.14 11.47 -1.91
C LEU A 457 -24.45 10.73 -2.22
N ARG A 458 -24.40 9.82 -3.18
CA ARG A 458 -25.43 8.83 -3.41
C ARG A 458 -24.90 7.48 -2.92
N VAL A 459 -25.48 6.97 -1.84
CA VAL A 459 -24.95 5.80 -1.14
C VAL A 459 -25.85 4.58 -1.42
N PRO A 460 -25.52 3.75 -2.43
CA PRO A 460 -26.36 2.61 -2.82
C PRO A 460 -26.31 1.46 -1.82
N ARG A 461 -25.37 1.49 -0.88
CA ARG A 461 -25.08 0.40 0.06
C ARG A 461 -25.15 0.89 1.50
N ALA A 462 -25.84 0.14 2.39
CA ALA A 462 -25.77 0.33 3.83
C ALA A 462 -24.51 -0.33 4.38
N GLY A 463 -23.85 0.29 5.37
CA GLY A 463 -22.62 -0.25 5.94
C GLY A 463 -21.84 0.73 6.79
N THR A 464 -20.62 0.33 7.12
CA THR A 464 -19.65 1.13 7.86
C THR A 464 -18.58 1.63 6.89
N PHE A 465 -18.38 2.93 6.88
CA PHE A 465 -17.47 3.67 6.01
C PHE A 465 -16.69 4.69 6.85
N MET A 466 -15.86 5.46 6.20
CA MET A 466 -15.06 6.50 6.83
C MET A 466 -14.83 7.66 5.87
N TYR A 467 -14.37 8.78 6.38
CA TYR A 467 -13.94 9.90 5.56
C TYR A 467 -12.68 10.52 6.16
N HIS A 468 -11.80 10.98 5.28
CA HIS A 468 -10.50 11.53 5.69
C HIS A 468 -10.00 12.54 4.67
N THR A 469 -8.96 13.27 5.05
CA THR A 469 -8.25 14.15 4.10
C THR A 469 -7.60 13.35 2.98
N HIS A 470 -7.44 13.98 1.82
CA HIS A 470 -6.64 13.47 0.70
C HIS A 470 -5.56 14.50 0.27
N ILE A 471 -5.31 15.50 1.09
CA ILE A 471 -4.22 16.48 0.98
C ILE A 471 -3.39 16.46 2.27
N ASN A 472 -2.06 16.53 2.16
CA ASN A 472 -1.16 16.52 3.31
C ASN A 472 -1.48 15.38 4.29
N ASP A 473 -1.65 14.19 3.76
CA ASP A 473 -2.25 13.05 4.46
C ASP A 473 -1.61 12.77 5.81
N ILE A 474 -0.29 12.77 5.92
CA ILE A 474 0.38 12.53 7.21
C ILE A 474 0.02 13.61 8.23
N GLU A 475 0.20 14.88 7.87
CA GLU A 475 0.00 15.98 8.81
C GLU A 475 -1.45 16.10 9.24
N GLN A 476 -2.38 16.04 8.28
CA GLN A 476 -3.80 16.21 8.56
C GLN A 476 -4.44 14.97 9.19
N ILE A 477 -4.07 13.75 8.77
CA ILE A 477 -4.57 12.50 9.37
C ILE A 477 -4.12 12.40 10.83
N THR A 478 -2.83 12.62 11.11
CA THR A 478 -2.31 12.57 12.48
C THR A 478 -2.83 13.71 13.36
N ALA A 479 -3.24 14.83 12.75
CA ALA A 479 -3.93 15.91 13.44
C ALA A 479 -5.43 15.66 13.69
N GLY A 480 -6.00 14.59 13.10
CA GLY A 480 -7.39 14.20 13.36
C GLY A 480 -8.37 14.46 12.22
N ALA A 481 -7.89 14.76 11.01
CA ALA A 481 -8.72 14.92 9.80
C ALA A 481 -9.31 13.59 9.32
N ILE A 482 -10.02 12.90 10.20
CA ILE A 482 -10.62 11.57 10.03
C ILE A 482 -11.98 11.51 10.71
N GLY A 483 -12.91 10.72 10.17
CA GLY A 483 -14.20 10.54 10.81
C GLY A 483 -14.96 9.28 10.36
N PRO A 484 -15.86 8.75 11.20
CA PRO A 484 -16.68 7.61 10.87
C PRO A 484 -17.93 8.05 10.08
N LEU A 485 -18.31 7.23 9.09
CA LEU A 485 -19.51 7.40 8.30
C LEU A 485 -20.31 6.09 8.29
N ILE A 486 -21.56 6.16 8.70
CA ILE A 486 -22.46 5.01 8.72
C ILE A 486 -23.61 5.26 7.75
N VAL A 487 -23.85 4.31 6.88
CA VAL A 487 -25.03 4.29 6.02
C VAL A 487 -26.00 3.24 6.56
N LEU A 488 -27.19 3.69 6.93
CA LEU A 488 -28.25 2.83 7.44
C LEU A 488 -29.18 2.35 6.32
N GLU A 489 -29.79 1.19 6.50
CA GLU A 489 -30.89 0.73 5.64
C GLU A 489 -32.07 1.71 5.73
N PRO A 490 -32.91 1.81 4.69
CA PRO A 490 -34.09 2.68 4.72
C PRO A 490 -34.99 2.43 5.94
N GLY A 491 -35.40 3.51 6.60
CA GLY A 491 -36.28 3.44 7.76
C GLY A 491 -35.62 2.99 9.07
N LYS A 492 -34.30 2.77 9.09
CA LYS A 492 -33.55 2.50 10.32
C LYS A 492 -32.99 3.79 10.90
N THR A 493 -32.83 3.80 12.22
CA THR A 493 -32.17 4.87 12.98
C THR A 493 -30.93 4.30 13.66
N PHE A 494 -29.91 5.14 13.81
CA PHE A 494 -28.70 4.77 14.57
C PHE A 494 -29.05 4.64 16.04
N ASP A 495 -28.80 3.49 16.63
CA ASP A 495 -29.03 3.21 18.05
C ASP A 495 -27.69 3.04 18.77
N PRO A 496 -27.17 4.05 19.47
CA PRO A 496 -25.89 3.99 20.16
C PRO A 496 -25.84 2.98 21.31
N THR A 497 -27.00 2.45 21.75
CA THR A 497 -27.04 1.38 22.74
C THR A 497 -26.76 -0.01 22.15
N ARG A 498 -26.80 -0.14 20.80
CA ARG A 498 -26.62 -1.41 20.08
C ARG A 498 -25.60 -1.34 18.95
N ASP A 499 -25.40 -0.14 18.35
CA ASP A 499 -24.42 0.12 17.30
C ASP A 499 -23.21 0.83 17.91
N HIS A 500 -22.07 0.15 17.97
CA HIS A 500 -20.85 0.64 18.59
C HIS A 500 -19.78 0.89 17.55
N VAL A 501 -19.40 2.15 17.34
CA VAL A 501 -18.39 2.55 16.34
C VAL A 501 -17.07 2.82 17.03
N TYR A 502 -16.02 2.16 16.58
CA TYR A 502 -14.65 2.30 17.06
C TYR A 502 -13.73 2.69 15.90
N LEU A 503 -13.38 3.96 15.83
CA LEU A 503 -12.42 4.47 14.88
C LEU A 503 -11.06 4.54 15.55
N GLY A 504 -10.14 3.73 15.03
CA GLY A 504 -8.74 3.75 15.41
C GLY A 504 -7.95 4.69 14.50
N GLY A 505 -7.10 5.47 15.11
CA GLY A 505 -6.15 6.35 14.46
C GLY A 505 -4.88 6.43 15.28
N TRP A 506 -4.05 7.36 14.94
CA TRP A 506 -2.83 7.59 15.66
C TRP A 506 -2.61 9.07 15.85
N ASN A 507 -2.07 9.47 17.01
CA ASN A 507 -1.66 10.84 17.30
C ASN A 507 -0.20 10.84 17.75
N GLY A 508 0.53 11.87 17.38
CA GLY A 508 1.93 12.04 17.74
C GLY A 508 2.87 12.04 16.53
N PRO A 509 4.13 12.39 16.74
CA PRO A 509 5.14 12.38 15.69
C PRO A 509 5.36 10.96 15.16
N GLU A 510 5.70 10.88 13.90
CA GLU A 510 5.92 9.65 13.15
C GLU A 510 7.07 8.81 13.70
N ASP A 511 8.13 9.46 14.17
CA ASP A 511 9.26 8.81 14.79
C ASP A 511 9.75 9.58 16.04
N ASP A 512 10.51 8.89 16.90
CA ASP A 512 11.13 9.43 18.10
C ASP A 512 12.27 10.45 17.81
N ARG A 513 12.59 10.68 16.54
CA ARG A 513 13.61 11.65 16.06
C ARG A 513 13.02 13.01 15.70
N SER A 514 11.69 13.16 15.77
CA SER A 514 11.05 14.45 15.49
C SER A 514 11.59 15.54 16.39
N PRO A 515 11.96 16.72 15.87
CA PRO A 515 12.42 17.83 16.69
C PRO A 515 11.41 18.17 17.79
N GLY A 516 11.78 18.03 19.03
CA GLY A 516 10.94 18.25 20.21
C GLY A 516 10.51 16.98 20.94
N CYS A 517 10.82 15.80 20.39
CA CYS A 517 10.64 14.55 21.09
C CYS A 517 11.94 14.15 21.80
N VAL A 518 12.23 14.81 22.92
CA VAL A 518 13.27 14.36 23.86
C VAL A 518 12.55 13.56 24.94
N ALA A 519 12.64 12.22 24.90
CA ALA A 519 12.24 11.40 26.03
C ALA A 519 13.27 11.54 27.14
N PRO A 520 12.98 12.26 28.24
CA PRO A 520 13.79 12.13 29.45
C PRO A 520 13.63 10.70 29.98
N ALA A 521 14.65 10.15 30.60
CA ALA A 521 14.57 8.86 31.26
C ALA A 521 13.33 8.84 32.19
N GLY A 522 12.29 8.06 31.82
CA GLY A 522 10.99 8.03 32.52
C GLY A 522 9.93 9.02 32.01
N GLY A 523 10.17 9.76 30.92
CA GLY A 523 9.20 10.65 30.28
C GLY A 523 8.20 9.94 29.35
N PRO A 524 7.20 10.67 28.80
CA PRO A 524 6.22 10.10 27.88
C PRO A 524 6.94 9.53 26.66
N GLN A 525 6.53 8.34 26.25
CA GLN A 525 7.08 7.68 25.08
C GLN A 525 6.86 8.55 23.85
N CYS A 526 7.95 8.89 23.17
CA CYS A 526 7.89 9.45 21.83
C CYS A 526 7.54 8.31 20.85
N GLY A 527 6.65 8.57 19.95
CA GLY A 527 6.18 7.60 18.95
C GLY A 527 4.68 7.63 18.75
N PRO A 528 4.17 6.94 17.75
CA PRO A 528 2.74 6.93 17.47
C PRO A 528 1.95 6.33 18.63
N GLN A 529 0.97 7.09 19.12
CA GLN A 529 0.05 6.64 20.15
C GLN A 529 -1.27 6.23 19.51
N LEU A 530 -1.72 5.01 19.80
CA LEU A 530 -3.03 4.57 19.37
C LEU A 530 -4.12 5.43 20.02
N MET A 531 -4.98 5.97 19.16
CA MET A 531 -6.20 6.66 19.56
C MET A 531 -7.40 5.82 19.14
N VAL A 532 -8.34 5.58 20.01
CA VAL A 532 -9.64 4.99 19.66
C VAL A 532 -10.74 5.97 20.03
N ASN A 533 -11.49 6.45 19.02
CA ASN A 533 -12.49 7.51 19.18
C ASN A 533 -11.92 8.77 19.88
N GLY A 534 -10.66 9.09 19.61
CA GLY A 534 -10.00 10.28 20.17
C GLY A 534 -9.38 10.10 21.57
N ASP A 535 -9.44 8.91 22.13
CA ASP A 535 -8.90 8.60 23.45
C ASP A 535 -7.70 7.62 23.35
N SER A 536 -6.57 7.97 23.96
CA SER A 536 -5.34 7.14 23.97
C SER A 536 -5.19 6.29 25.22
N VAL A 537 -5.94 6.58 26.30
CA VAL A 537 -5.78 5.91 27.60
C VAL A 537 -6.74 4.74 27.77
N GLY A 538 -7.97 4.90 27.29
CA GLY A 538 -9.02 3.90 27.37
C GLY A 538 -10.41 4.52 27.45
N GLY A 539 -11.38 3.89 26.78
CA GLY A 539 -12.76 4.37 26.73
C GLY A 539 -13.46 4.30 28.10
N GLN A 540 -14.39 5.21 28.32
CA GLN A 540 -15.27 5.17 29.47
C GLN A 540 -16.08 3.86 29.50
N SER A 541 -16.36 3.33 30.71
CA SER A 541 -17.21 2.14 30.85
C SER A 541 -18.61 2.38 30.30
N LEU A 542 -19.10 1.44 29.50
CA LEU A 542 -20.44 1.48 28.92
C LEU A 542 -21.33 0.46 29.63
N THR A 543 -22.56 0.89 30.02
CA THR A 543 -23.61 -0.02 30.46
C THR A 543 -24.59 -0.24 29.34
N LEU A 544 -24.77 -1.49 28.93
CA LEU A 544 -25.46 -1.89 27.70
C LEU A 544 -26.50 -2.97 27.98
N PRO A 545 -27.58 -3.10 27.20
CA PRO A 545 -28.57 -4.17 27.40
C PRO A 545 -27.96 -5.54 27.08
N ALA A 546 -28.20 -6.51 27.96
CA ALA A 546 -27.81 -7.90 27.73
C ALA A 546 -28.84 -8.65 26.88
N ARG A 547 -28.48 -9.82 26.33
CA ARG A 547 -29.35 -10.75 25.57
C ARG A 547 -29.98 -10.11 24.32
N VAL A 548 -29.48 -8.99 23.85
CA VAL A 548 -29.84 -8.37 22.59
C VAL A 548 -28.64 -8.34 21.66
N LYS A 549 -28.89 -8.26 20.38
CA LYS A 549 -27.84 -8.19 19.38
C LYS A 549 -27.20 -6.82 19.37
N HIS A 550 -25.88 -6.78 19.50
CA HIS A 550 -25.03 -5.59 19.32
C HIS A 550 -24.23 -5.73 18.03
N ARG A 551 -24.02 -4.61 17.34
CA ARG A 551 -23.12 -4.49 16.19
C ARG A 551 -21.91 -3.67 16.61
N PHE A 552 -20.72 -4.25 16.46
CA PHE A 552 -19.43 -3.61 16.66
C PHE A 552 -18.84 -3.28 15.31
N ARG A 553 -18.56 -2.00 15.07
CA ARG A 553 -18.05 -1.44 13.84
C ARG A 553 -16.66 -0.91 14.07
N PHE A 554 -15.66 -1.53 13.47
CA PHE A 554 -14.26 -1.17 13.61
C PHE A 554 -13.76 -0.52 12.33
N ILE A 555 -13.04 0.58 12.48
CA ILE A 555 -12.48 1.40 11.41
C ILE A 555 -11.01 1.64 11.74
N ASN A 556 -10.10 1.47 10.78
CA ASN A 556 -8.70 1.84 10.95
C ASN A 556 -8.29 2.93 9.95
N LEU A 557 -8.06 4.13 10.46
CA LEU A 557 -7.51 5.29 9.76
C LEU A 557 -6.15 5.72 10.34
N SER A 558 -5.38 4.78 10.91
CA SER A 558 -3.97 5.06 11.20
C SER A 558 -3.19 5.24 9.88
N PRO A 559 -2.15 6.07 9.84
CA PRO A 559 -1.41 6.30 8.59
C PRO A 559 -0.54 5.10 8.15
N ALA A 560 -0.24 4.14 9.05
CA ALA A 560 0.73 3.10 8.73
C ALA A 560 0.55 1.73 9.41
N ILE A 561 -0.27 1.56 10.43
CA ILE A 561 -0.23 0.36 11.28
C ILE A 561 -1.60 -0.28 11.41
N GLY A 562 -1.68 -1.61 11.24
CA GLY A 562 -2.86 -2.41 11.54
C GLY A 562 -3.22 -2.38 13.03
N ILE A 563 -4.51 -2.30 13.34
CA ILE A 563 -5.04 -2.28 14.71
C ILE A 563 -5.74 -3.59 14.99
N GLN A 564 -5.30 -4.30 16.03
CA GLN A 564 -5.99 -5.50 16.50
C GLN A 564 -7.04 -5.12 17.54
N PHE A 565 -8.31 -5.43 17.25
CA PHE A 565 -9.40 -5.34 18.23
C PHE A 565 -9.75 -6.72 18.76
N ALA A 566 -10.04 -6.82 20.06
CA ALA A 566 -10.50 -8.06 20.67
C ALA A 566 -11.48 -7.81 21.82
N ILE A 567 -12.47 -8.70 21.98
CA ILE A 567 -13.40 -8.69 23.12
C ILE A 567 -13.15 -9.91 23.99
N ARG A 568 -12.99 -9.69 25.28
CA ARG A 568 -12.66 -10.72 26.26
C ARG A 568 -13.61 -10.72 27.44
N ARG A 569 -13.82 -11.93 28.01
CA ARG A 569 -14.33 -12.12 29.37
C ARG A 569 -13.15 -12.66 30.17
N ASP A 570 -12.71 -11.91 31.16
CA ASP A 570 -11.46 -12.19 31.89
C ASP A 570 -10.27 -12.38 30.92
N SER A 571 -9.62 -13.55 30.95
CA SER A 571 -8.53 -13.91 30.06
C SER A 571 -8.98 -14.50 28.71
N SER A 572 -10.26 -14.90 28.59
CA SER A 572 -10.77 -15.65 27.44
C SER A 572 -11.35 -14.74 26.37
N VAL A 573 -10.99 -14.98 25.10
CA VAL A 573 -11.62 -14.31 23.95
C VAL A 573 -13.03 -14.86 23.78
N VAL A 574 -14.05 -13.98 23.73
CA VAL A 574 -15.42 -14.37 23.43
C VAL A 574 -15.58 -14.68 21.92
N GLN A 575 -16.79 -15.02 21.49
CA GLN A 575 -17.05 -15.28 20.07
C GLN A 575 -18.05 -14.28 19.52
N TRP A 576 -17.86 -13.87 18.26
CA TRP A 576 -18.77 -13.06 17.48
C TRP A 576 -19.02 -13.62 16.09
N ASN A 577 -20.04 -13.11 15.41
CA ASN A 577 -20.30 -13.39 14.00
C ASN A 577 -19.77 -12.27 13.12
N GLY A 578 -19.05 -12.60 12.04
CA GLY A 578 -18.72 -11.63 11.01
C GLY A 578 -19.98 -11.11 10.33
N ARG A 579 -20.09 -9.81 10.07
CA ARG A 579 -21.26 -9.21 9.43
C ARG A 579 -20.94 -8.56 8.10
N ALA A 580 -19.97 -7.65 8.06
CA ALA A 580 -19.58 -6.91 6.88
C ALA A 580 -18.08 -6.56 6.88
N ARG A 581 -17.55 -6.29 5.71
CA ARG A 581 -16.22 -5.73 5.47
C ARG A 581 -16.34 -4.58 4.49
N ASP A 582 -15.67 -3.45 4.79
CA ASP A 582 -15.67 -2.24 3.96
C ASP A 582 -17.10 -1.83 3.53
N GLY A 583 -18.08 -1.95 4.44
CA GLY A 583 -19.49 -1.70 4.19
C GLY A 583 -20.23 -2.81 3.44
N ALA A 584 -19.55 -3.75 2.79
CA ALA A 584 -20.18 -4.86 2.09
C ALA A 584 -20.51 -6.03 3.03
N ASP A 585 -21.74 -6.52 2.97
CA ASP A 585 -22.15 -7.71 3.73
C ASP A 585 -21.33 -8.93 3.33
N LEU A 586 -20.86 -9.68 4.33
CA LEU A 586 -20.23 -10.98 4.09
C LEU A 586 -21.23 -11.98 3.53
N LEU A 587 -20.77 -12.86 2.65
CA LEU A 587 -21.58 -13.99 2.17
C LEU A 587 -21.95 -14.93 3.33
N PRO A 588 -23.09 -15.65 3.26
CA PRO A 588 -23.54 -16.51 4.35
C PRO A 588 -22.49 -17.50 4.84
N ALA A 589 -21.67 -18.05 3.95
CA ALA A 589 -20.59 -18.98 4.30
C ALA A 589 -19.51 -18.38 5.20
N LEU A 590 -19.36 -17.04 5.19
CA LEU A 590 -18.39 -16.29 5.98
C LEU A 590 -18.95 -15.71 7.27
N ARG A 591 -20.29 -15.69 7.44
CA ARG A 591 -20.97 -15.22 8.66
C ARG A 591 -20.97 -16.28 9.76
N LYS A 592 -19.80 -16.85 10.04
CA LYS A 592 -19.63 -17.91 11.04
C LYS A 592 -19.17 -17.31 12.38
N LEU A 593 -19.57 -18.01 13.45
CA LEU A 593 -19.07 -17.76 14.79
C LEU A 593 -17.55 -18.00 14.81
N LYS A 594 -16.80 -17.00 15.25
CA LYS A 594 -15.33 -17.05 15.33
C LYS A 594 -14.84 -16.30 16.58
N PRO A 595 -13.62 -16.53 17.06
CA PRO A 595 -13.05 -15.77 18.16
C PRO A 595 -13.15 -14.26 17.90
N ALA A 596 -13.57 -13.51 18.93
CA ALA A 596 -13.72 -12.06 18.87
C ALA A 596 -12.36 -11.35 18.94
N ILE A 597 -11.56 -11.61 17.93
CA ILE A 597 -10.25 -10.99 17.69
C ILE A 597 -10.09 -10.76 16.18
N GLN A 598 -9.78 -9.54 15.79
CA GLN A 598 -9.60 -9.19 14.39
C GLN A 598 -8.54 -8.11 14.24
N MET A 599 -7.60 -8.31 13.32
CA MET A 599 -6.73 -7.28 12.80
C MET A 599 -7.51 -6.48 11.74
N ILE A 600 -7.58 -5.19 11.93
CA ILE A 600 -8.13 -4.24 10.96
C ILE A 600 -6.93 -3.52 10.34
N GLU A 601 -6.65 -3.80 9.08
CA GLU A 601 -5.55 -3.16 8.39
C GLU A 601 -5.92 -1.72 8.01
N VAL A 602 -4.93 -0.93 7.62
CA VAL A 602 -5.12 0.50 7.29
C VAL A 602 -6.11 0.63 6.13
N GLY A 603 -7.06 1.55 6.26
CA GLY A 603 -8.10 1.78 5.24
C GLY A 603 -9.20 0.71 5.21
N GLN A 604 -9.31 -0.16 6.21
CA GLN A 604 -10.37 -1.17 6.29
C GLN A 604 -11.43 -0.84 7.32
N THR A 605 -12.65 -1.32 7.06
CA THR A 605 -13.70 -1.41 8.07
C THR A 605 -14.20 -2.85 8.22
N TRP A 606 -14.55 -3.23 9.45
CA TRP A 606 -15.11 -4.52 9.75
C TRP A 606 -16.23 -4.43 10.77
N ASP A 607 -17.32 -5.17 10.50
CA ASP A 607 -18.49 -5.24 11.36
C ASP A 607 -18.70 -6.66 11.89
N PHE A 608 -19.00 -6.74 13.18
CA PHE A 608 -19.28 -7.99 13.87
C PHE A 608 -20.54 -7.88 14.71
N GLU A 609 -21.25 -8.99 14.87
CA GLU A 609 -22.43 -9.09 15.73
C GLU A 609 -22.14 -9.98 16.94
N LEU A 610 -22.56 -9.53 18.12
CA LEU A 610 -22.45 -10.22 19.40
C LEU A 610 -23.75 -10.09 20.18
N THR A 611 -24.22 -11.19 20.77
CA THR A 611 -25.36 -11.20 21.70
C THR A 611 -24.82 -11.62 23.06
N PRO A 612 -24.46 -10.68 23.95
CA PRO A 612 -23.80 -10.98 25.21
C PRO A 612 -24.79 -11.39 26.29
N GLU A 613 -24.41 -12.35 27.13
CA GLU A 613 -25.06 -12.62 28.39
C GLU A 613 -24.69 -11.53 29.43
N PRO A 614 -25.52 -11.34 30.49
CA PRO A 614 -25.19 -10.40 31.55
C PRO A 614 -23.79 -10.62 32.11
N GLY A 615 -23.12 -9.51 32.46
CA GLY A 615 -21.78 -9.55 33.01
C GLY A 615 -20.87 -8.50 32.35
N GLU A 616 -19.60 -8.58 32.66
CA GLU A 616 -18.57 -7.65 32.13
C GLU A 616 -17.77 -8.30 31.01
N LEU A 617 -17.56 -7.52 29.92
CA LEU A 617 -16.60 -7.80 28.86
C LEU A 617 -15.62 -6.63 28.76
N VAL A 618 -14.45 -6.89 28.23
CA VAL A 618 -13.43 -5.88 27.95
C VAL A 618 -13.10 -5.87 26.47
N LEU A 619 -13.34 -4.73 25.82
CA LEU A 619 -12.84 -4.45 24.49
C LEU A 619 -11.41 -3.92 24.62
N THR A 620 -10.51 -4.46 23.82
CA THR A 620 -9.11 -4.05 23.76
C THR A 620 -8.74 -3.66 22.34
N ALA A 621 -7.83 -2.69 22.20
CA ALA A 621 -7.21 -2.33 20.94
C ALA A 621 -5.70 -2.15 21.11
N GLY A 622 -4.93 -2.40 20.04
CA GLY A 622 -3.48 -2.23 20.05
C GLY A 622 -2.87 -2.31 18.68
N PHE A 623 -1.73 -1.65 18.49
CA PHE A 623 -0.94 -1.80 17.29
C PHE A 623 -0.31 -3.19 17.23
N GLY A 624 -0.49 -3.89 16.11
CA GLY A 624 -0.06 -5.27 15.98
C GLY A 624 -0.66 -6.16 17.07
N ARG A 625 0.18 -6.88 17.82
CA ARG A 625 -0.25 -7.79 18.91
C ARG A 625 -0.23 -7.15 20.29
N GLY A 626 0.21 -5.89 20.42
CA GLY A 626 0.22 -5.14 21.67
C GLY A 626 -1.20 -4.70 22.07
N THR A 627 -1.41 -4.44 23.36
CA THR A 627 -2.66 -3.84 23.87
C THR A 627 -2.30 -2.55 24.58
N SER A 628 -2.78 -1.43 24.05
CA SER A 628 -2.54 -0.11 24.63
C SER A 628 -3.81 0.61 25.04
N TRP A 629 -4.97 0.18 24.54
CA TRP A 629 -6.25 0.79 24.83
C TRP A 629 -7.28 -0.25 25.30
N ARG A 630 -8.17 0.12 26.27
CA ARG A 630 -9.18 -0.78 26.84
C ARG A 630 -10.47 -0.03 27.17
N GLN A 631 -11.61 -0.73 27.04
CA GLN A 631 -12.92 -0.25 27.47
C GLN A 631 -13.71 -1.37 28.14
N ARG A 632 -14.31 -1.07 29.27
CA ARG A 632 -15.22 -1.99 29.97
C ARG A 632 -16.62 -1.88 29.39
N LEU A 633 -17.23 -3.02 29.08
CA LEU A 633 -18.59 -3.16 28.58
C LEU A 633 -19.40 -3.99 29.62
N ILE A 634 -20.35 -3.33 30.29
CA ILE A 634 -21.16 -3.95 31.36
C ILE A 634 -22.54 -4.23 30.80
N PHE A 635 -22.89 -5.50 30.64
CA PHE A 635 -24.16 -5.94 30.10
C PHE A 635 -25.13 -6.28 31.21
N ARG A 636 -26.33 -5.66 31.22
CA ARG A 636 -27.38 -5.83 32.23
C ARG A 636 -28.74 -6.12 31.61
#